data_baeae15a9138db15653f0a235621a453
#
_entry.id   baeae15a9138db15653f0a235621a453
#
_cell.length_a   1.000
_cell.length_b   1.000
_cell.length_c   1.000
_cell.angle_alpha   90.00
_cell.angle_beta   90.00
_cell.angle_gamma   90.00
#
_symmetry.space_group_name_H-M   'P 1'
#
loop_
_entity.id
_entity.type
_entity.pdbx_description
1 polymer ?
#
loop_
_entity_poly.entity_id
_entity_poly.type
_entity_poly.pdbx_seq_one_letter_code
_entity_poly.pdbx_strand_id
1 'polypeptide(L)'
;MAGCMAVLPFASAASSSGNAPTAAVNFHQKVAPLLEKYCYDCHGNGIGKGSVSFDEFEDDADILAKKDLWLAALKNVRGGLMPPREEGDEGFRPTAEEISTLSNWIKFDAFGTDPARPDPGRVTARRLNRIEYRNTIRDLTGYDFNSEAEFPPDDSGNGFDNNGDVLTLAPLLLEKYLGAAEVIVDQAVPKVAKAIRERKAVGRDFRAPGGRTGEQMNARNPITVSRSFKVDEADTYRVSIELELRGSFDFDASRCQVICRIDGEERFVEEVVWQERKTLRHDYEIAWQPGGHVVSFEVVPLPPVDATPVEVVSFQVSREAETVSTSGSAATRARAPATHVSVRIVSVQVRGPLSPELWIAPENHARFFPEGPAPTDPVARDDYARDVLRQFATRAFRRPVAPAQLEELVGLARGVYSQADTTFEVGVARAMMAVLASPRFLFRLEEPEARFAHEAIAPIDEYSLASRLSYFLWSTMPDEELMQLAERGELRRELRPQVARMLKDQRSQAFVRNFTGQWLQARDIESVPINARIVMGPSMPRSRDGRQDFDGAFRRLMRSETEMYFDYILREDRSVLELVESDYAFLNDKLAAFYGLPEVVGEQLQRVTLPPGSVRGGILTQGTVLAVTSNPTRTSPVKRGLFILENILGTPPPPAPPDVPDLEEAKKEFGGREPKLSEMLAVHRANPLCSSCHERMDPLGLALENFNALGAWRDTEAGQPIEPAGRLATGESFADVRELKRVIVRDRKADVYHCLTEKLLTYALGRGLEYYDTYVLDEIAAKLEQADGKMSALLFGVIESAPFQSQRTQTAPVRVSHLDPALNSKLESHP
;
A
#
# COMPACT_ATOMS: atom_id res chain seq x y z
N MET A 1 -7.06 75.84 -8.85
CA MET A 1 -8.03 75.15 -9.72
C MET A 1 -8.20 73.75 -9.16
N ALA A 2 -9.35 73.52 -8.57
CA ALA A 2 -9.67 72.26 -7.89
C ALA A 2 -10.24 71.30 -8.93
N GLY A 3 -9.61 70.10 -9.10
CA GLY A 3 -10.12 69.01 -9.92
C GLY A 3 -10.83 67.98 -9.04
N CYS A 4 -12.16 67.89 -9.21
CA CYS A 4 -12.99 66.86 -8.63
C CYS A 4 -12.68 65.49 -9.19
N MET A 5 -12.18 64.57 -8.37
CA MET A 5 -12.21 63.14 -8.67
C MET A 5 -13.58 62.54 -8.32
N ALA A 6 -14.31 62.19 -9.33
CA ALA A 6 -15.55 61.41 -9.17
C ALA A 6 -15.20 59.95 -8.76
N VAL A 7 -15.63 59.59 -7.57
CA VAL A 7 -15.60 58.20 -7.09
C VAL A 7 -16.81 57.49 -7.70
N LEU A 8 -16.60 56.59 -8.64
CA LEU A 8 -17.59 55.63 -9.12
C LEU A 8 -17.81 54.58 -8.04
N PRO A 9 -19.06 54.19 -7.69
CA PRO A 9 -19.27 53.11 -6.76
C PRO A 9 -18.92 51.78 -7.44
N PHE A 10 -18.06 51.00 -6.80
CA PHE A 10 -17.87 49.60 -7.12
C PHE A 10 -19.18 48.87 -6.94
N ALA A 11 -19.75 48.38 -8.03
CA ALA A 11 -20.85 47.44 -7.99
C ALA A 11 -20.37 46.14 -7.30
N SER A 12 -20.89 45.94 -6.10
CA SER A 12 -20.76 44.65 -5.38
C SER A 12 -21.33 43.55 -6.28
N ALA A 13 -20.50 42.64 -6.74
CA ALA A 13 -20.98 41.44 -7.42
C ALA A 13 -21.85 40.66 -6.44
N ALA A 14 -23.15 40.63 -6.75
CA ALA A 14 -24.13 39.85 -6.00
C ALA A 14 -23.72 38.37 -6.10
N SER A 15 -23.28 37.83 -4.97
CA SER A 15 -23.14 36.39 -4.75
C SER A 15 -24.49 35.70 -5.02
N SER A 16 -24.44 34.49 -5.52
CA SER A 16 -25.51 33.55 -5.89
C SER A 16 -26.57 33.26 -4.83
N SER A 17 -27.22 34.29 -4.29
CA SER A 17 -28.35 34.18 -3.36
C SER A 17 -29.71 34.04 -4.07
N GLY A 18 -29.74 33.91 -5.39
CA GLY A 18 -30.95 33.82 -6.18
C GLY A 18 -31.68 32.47 -6.09
N ASN A 19 -31.03 31.40 -5.73
CA ASN A 19 -31.62 30.06 -5.72
C ASN A 19 -32.20 29.62 -4.37
N ALA A 20 -31.80 30.20 -3.25
CA ALA A 20 -32.28 29.78 -1.93
C ALA A 20 -33.81 29.90 -1.73
N PRO A 21 -34.46 31.00 -2.13
CA PRO A 21 -35.94 31.09 -2.02
C PRO A 21 -36.66 30.03 -2.87
N THR A 22 -36.11 29.73 -4.07
CA THR A 22 -36.70 28.73 -4.97
C THR A 22 -36.49 27.31 -4.44
N ALA A 23 -35.36 27.01 -3.83
CA ALA A 23 -35.03 25.72 -3.24
C ALA A 23 -35.94 25.38 -2.05
N ALA A 24 -36.18 26.37 -1.17
CA ALA A 24 -37.09 26.22 -0.04
C ALA A 24 -38.56 26.06 -0.51
N VAL A 25 -39.02 26.84 -1.50
CA VAL A 25 -40.34 26.66 -2.10
C VAL A 25 -40.47 25.25 -2.70
N ASN A 26 -39.48 24.77 -3.42
CA ASN A 26 -39.50 23.42 -3.95
C ASN A 26 -39.57 22.36 -2.85
N PHE A 27 -38.87 22.58 -1.71
CA PHE A 27 -38.97 21.70 -0.55
C PHE A 27 -40.40 21.55 -0.08
N HIS A 28 -41.06 22.68 0.28
CA HIS A 28 -42.40 22.66 0.83
C HIS A 28 -43.45 22.12 -0.15
N GLN A 29 -43.27 22.38 -1.44
CA GLN A 29 -44.26 21.96 -2.45
C GLN A 29 -44.08 20.50 -2.93
N LYS A 30 -42.85 19.99 -2.97
CA LYS A 30 -42.57 18.72 -3.62
C LYS A 30 -41.98 17.68 -2.68
N VAL A 31 -41.14 18.09 -1.71
CA VAL A 31 -40.37 17.19 -0.85
C VAL A 31 -41.08 16.93 0.48
N ALA A 32 -41.54 17.99 1.17
CA ALA A 32 -42.22 17.86 2.45
C ALA A 32 -43.43 16.89 2.38
N PRO A 33 -44.30 16.92 1.34
CA PRO A 33 -45.38 15.94 1.23
C PRO A 33 -44.88 14.48 1.08
N LEU A 34 -43.72 14.26 0.48
CA LEU A 34 -43.12 12.92 0.37
C LEU A 34 -42.58 12.45 1.71
N LEU A 35 -41.91 13.37 2.46
CA LEU A 35 -41.43 13.06 3.81
C LEU A 35 -42.57 12.78 4.78
N GLU A 36 -43.62 13.59 4.74
CA GLU A 36 -44.81 13.35 5.55
C GLU A 36 -45.44 11.98 5.28
N LYS A 37 -45.55 11.62 4.00
CA LYS A 37 -46.16 10.36 3.56
C LYS A 37 -45.32 9.11 3.91
N TYR A 38 -44.00 9.18 3.82
CA TYR A 38 -43.15 8.00 3.87
C TYR A 38 -42.13 7.95 5.02
N CYS A 39 -41.87 9.10 5.68
CA CYS A 39 -40.78 9.24 6.63
C CYS A 39 -41.19 9.66 8.03
N TYR A 40 -42.27 10.48 8.20
CA TYR A 40 -42.63 11.10 9.48
C TYR A 40 -43.10 10.10 10.52
N ASP A 41 -43.62 8.92 10.16
CA ASP A 41 -43.99 7.87 11.11
C ASP A 41 -42.79 7.33 11.93
N CYS A 42 -41.58 7.56 11.44
CA CYS A 42 -40.32 7.18 12.12
C CYS A 42 -39.42 8.39 12.41
N HIS A 43 -39.48 9.44 11.58
CA HIS A 43 -38.54 10.56 11.56
C HIS A 43 -39.27 11.92 11.63
N GLY A 44 -40.40 12.00 12.31
CA GLY A 44 -41.20 13.19 12.52
C GLY A 44 -42.20 13.00 13.63
N ASN A 45 -43.09 14.00 13.88
CA ASN A 45 -44.14 13.96 14.88
C ASN A 45 -43.64 13.65 16.31
N GLY A 46 -42.40 14.10 16.64
CA GLY A 46 -41.72 13.82 17.91
C GLY A 46 -41.09 12.44 17.99
N ILE A 47 -41.04 11.69 16.89
CA ILE A 47 -40.37 10.39 16.76
C ILE A 47 -39.10 10.62 15.95
N GLY A 48 -37.93 10.49 16.60
CA GLY A 48 -36.62 10.67 15.99
C GLY A 48 -35.82 9.38 15.90
N LYS A 49 -36.34 8.33 15.21
CA LYS A 49 -35.59 7.08 15.06
C LYS A 49 -34.25 7.35 14.39
N GLY A 50 -33.18 6.79 14.97
CA GLY A 50 -31.83 7.01 14.48
C GLY A 50 -31.32 8.46 14.64
N SER A 51 -31.88 9.22 15.57
CA SER A 51 -31.59 10.66 15.78
C SER A 51 -31.79 11.52 14.55
N VAL A 52 -32.81 11.19 13.75
CA VAL A 52 -33.19 11.90 12.53
C VAL A 52 -34.64 12.35 12.68
N SER A 53 -34.89 13.67 12.50
CA SER A 53 -36.20 14.30 12.45
C SER A 53 -36.26 15.18 11.22
N PHE A 54 -37.32 15.04 10.40
CA PHE A 54 -37.50 15.82 9.17
C PHE A 54 -38.52 16.95 9.32
N ASP A 55 -39.09 17.13 10.51
CA ASP A 55 -40.06 18.16 10.85
C ASP A 55 -39.55 19.17 11.90
N GLU A 56 -38.28 19.02 12.34
CA GLU A 56 -37.66 19.90 13.34
C GLU A 56 -36.61 20.84 12.70
N PHE A 57 -37.00 21.51 11.59
CA PHE A 57 -36.17 22.57 11.00
C PHE A 57 -36.56 23.92 11.58
N GLU A 58 -35.58 24.76 11.93
CA GLU A 58 -35.84 26.10 12.49
C GLU A 58 -36.39 27.06 11.43
N ASP A 59 -35.86 27.01 10.21
CA ASP A 59 -36.29 27.84 9.07
C ASP A 59 -35.83 27.22 7.74
N ASP A 60 -36.15 27.88 6.66
CA ASP A 60 -35.76 27.49 5.29
C ASP A 60 -34.25 27.43 5.08
N ALA A 61 -33.48 28.22 5.82
CA ALA A 61 -32.04 28.20 5.73
C ALA A 61 -31.44 26.97 6.43
N ASP A 62 -32.02 26.56 7.56
CA ASP A 62 -31.62 25.36 8.28
C ASP A 62 -31.91 24.10 7.45
N ILE A 63 -33.02 24.02 6.71
CA ILE A 63 -33.32 22.93 5.76
C ILE A 63 -32.16 22.75 4.80
N LEU A 64 -31.67 23.84 4.19
CA LEU A 64 -30.62 23.80 3.18
C LEU A 64 -29.20 23.61 3.80
N ALA A 65 -29.03 23.95 5.08
CA ALA A 65 -27.75 23.82 5.79
C ALA A 65 -27.43 22.38 6.22
N LYS A 66 -28.44 21.53 6.46
CA LYS A 66 -28.25 20.14 6.98
C LYS A 66 -27.83 19.16 5.89
N LYS A 67 -26.72 19.45 5.23
CA LYS A 67 -26.24 18.69 4.06
C LYS A 67 -25.91 17.23 4.39
N ASP A 68 -25.36 16.96 5.58
CA ASP A 68 -25.05 15.59 6.02
C ASP A 68 -26.32 14.75 6.21
N LEU A 69 -27.39 15.35 6.75
CA LEU A 69 -28.71 14.71 6.84
C LEU A 69 -29.21 14.32 5.46
N TRP A 70 -29.19 15.26 4.50
CA TRP A 70 -29.63 14.99 3.14
C TRP A 70 -28.76 13.99 2.39
N LEU A 71 -27.46 13.99 2.66
CA LEU A 71 -26.55 12.97 2.09
C LEU A 71 -26.89 11.58 2.61
N ALA A 72 -27.14 11.45 3.91
CA ALA A 72 -27.56 10.19 4.53
C ALA A 72 -28.94 9.74 4.00
N ALA A 73 -29.91 10.66 3.89
CA ALA A 73 -31.22 10.37 3.32
C ALA A 73 -31.10 9.87 1.86
N LEU A 74 -30.32 10.57 1.03
CA LEU A 74 -30.07 10.20 -0.37
C LEU A 74 -29.48 8.79 -0.49
N LYS A 75 -28.46 8.48 0.31
CA LYS A 75 -27.80 7.15 0.31
C LYS A 75 -28.79 6.04 0.71
N ASN A 76 -29.57 6.24 1.76
CA ASN A 76 -30.49 5.23 2.25
C ASN A 76 -31.70 5.01 1.32
N VAL A 77 -32.26 6.08 0.74
CA VAL A 77 -33.38 5.99 -0.21
C VAL A 77 -32.90 5.33 -1.52
N ARG A 78 -31.75 5.73 -2.06
CA ARG A 78 -31.15 5.10 -3.25
C ARG A 78 -30.87 3.62 -3.02
N GLY A 79 -30.28 3.26 -1.90
CA GLY A 79 -30.01 1.87 -1.54
C GLY A 79 -31.27 1.04 -1.28
N GLY A 80 -32.47 1.63 -1.32
CA GLY A 80 -33.75 0.97 -1.05
C GLY A 80 -33.91 0.52 0.40
N LEU A 81 -33.14 1.11 1.31
CA LEU A 81 -33.12 0.81 2.75
C LEU A 81 -34.17 1.62 3.51
N MET A 82 -34.58 2.78 2.98
CA MET A 82 -35.60 3.64 3.52
C MET A 82 -36.68 3.93 2.46
N PRO A 83 -37.97 3.88 2.86
CA PRO A 83 -38.50 3.31 4.11
C PRO A 83 -38.17 1.84 4.28
N PRO A 84 -38.00 1.29 5.53
CA PRO A 84 -37.76 -0.11 5.77
C PRO A 84 -38.91 -0.98 5.21
N ARG A 85 -38.63 -2.25 4.88
CA ARG A 85 -39.68 -3.20 4.47
C ARG A 85 -40.24 -3.89 5.68
N GLU A 86 -41.52 -3.70 5.95
CA GLU A 86 -42.26 -4.50 6.93
C GLU A 86 -43.14 -5.55 6.21
N GLU A 87 -43.36 -6.69 6.88
CA GLU A 87 -44.20 -7.75 6.32
C GLU A 87 -45.64 -7.24 6.19
N GLY A 88 -46.18 -7.18 4.96
CA GLY A 88 -47.51 -6.66 4.64
C GLY A 88 -47.56 -5.30 3.96
N ASP A 89 -46.41 -4.59 3.85
CA ASP A 89 -46.34 -3.24 3.28
C ASP A 89 -45.97 -3.20 1.79
N GLU A 90 -46.36 -4.20 1.00
CA GLU A 90 -45.96 -4.29 -0.42
C GLU A 90 -46.43 -3.11 -1.28
N GLY A 91 -47.31 -2.23 -0.78
CA GLY A 91 -47.83 -1.08 -1.50
C GLY A 91 -47.40 0.32 -0.98
N PHE A 92 -46.71 0.39 0.16
CA PHE A 92 -46.35 1.66 0.79
C PHE A 92 -44.90 2.02 0.60
N ARG A 93 -44.49 2.22 -0.64
CA ARG A 93 -43.11 2.66 -0.98
C ARG A 93 -43.12 3.79 -1.98
N PRO A 94 -42.16 4.73 -1.91
CA PRO A 94 -42.06 5.76 -2.94
C PRO A 94 -41.86 5.15 -4.33
N THR A 95 -42.55 5.67 -5.29
CA THR A 95 -42.37 5.32 -6.72
C THR A 95 -40.99 5.79 -7.21
N ALA A 96 -40.54 5.29 -8.33
CA ALA A 96 -39.30 5.75 -8.96
C ALA A 96 -39.32 7.26 -9.26
N GLU A 97 -40.48 7.83 -9.59
CA GLU A 97 -40.66 9.26 -9.83
C GLU A 97 -40.56 10.07 -8.53
N GLU A 98 -41.14 9.59 -7.44
CA GLU A 98 -41.05 10.23 -6.12
C GLU A 98 -39.62 10.18 -5.59
N ILE A 99 -38.92 9.04 -5.74
CA ILE A 99 -37.49 8.90 -5.40
C ILE A 99 -36.63 9.87 -6.24
N SER A 100 -36.89 9.98 -7.53
CA SER A 100 -36.20 10.93 -8.41
C SER A 100 -36.44 12.37 -8.00
N THR A 101 -37.69 12.72 -7.63
CA THR A 101 -38.06 14.07 -7.15
C THR A 101 -37.27 14.44 -5.90
N LEU A 102 -37.26 13.56 -4.89
CA LEU A 102 -36.49 13.78 -3.66
C LEU A 102 -34.95 13.86 -3.96
N SER A 103 -34.44 12.93 -4.73
CA SER A 103 -33.00 12.86 -5.08
C SER A 103 -32.54 14.08 -5.86
N ASN A 104 -33.36 14.57 -6.81
CA ASN A 104 -33.04 15.75 -7.61
C ASN A 104 -33.07 17.01 -6.75
N TRP A 105 -34.10 17.17 -5.87
CA TRP A 105 -34.12 18.29 -4.94
C TRP A 105 -32.90 18.28 -4.01
N ILE A 106 -32.54 17.14 -3.44
CA ILE A 106 -31.32 17.03 -2.59
C ILE A 106 -30.08 17.49 -3.37
N LYS A 107 -29.87 16.98 -4.58
CA LYS A 107 -28.65 17.28 -5.37
C LYS A 107 -28.63 18.72 -5.91
N PHE A 108 -29.71 19.18 -6.49
CA PHE A 108 -29.70 20.43 -7.24
C PHE A 108 -30.15 21.64 -6.42
N ASP A 109 -31.12 21.46 -5.51
CA ASP A 109 -31.61 22.51 -4.65
C ASP A 109 -30.86 22.59 -3.32
N ALA A 110 -30.82 21.50 -2.53
CA ALA A 110 -30.17 21.49 -1.21
C ALA A 110 -28.64 21.56 -1.30
N PHE A 111 -28.01 20.77 -2.18
CA PHE A 111 -26.55 20.82 -2.36
C PHE A 111 -26.12 21.96 -3.28
N GLY A 112 -27.01 22.47 -4.11
CA GLY A 112 -26.73 23.56 -5.05
C GLY A 112 -25.78 23.11 -6.18
N THR A 113 -25.83 21.86 -6.55
CA THR A 113 -24.98 21.32 -7.63
C THR A 113 -25.44 21.82 -8.98
N ASP A 114 -24.52 22.38 -9.76
CA ASP A 114 -24.76 22.80 -11.15
C ASP A 114 -24.17 21.73 -12.10
N PRO A 115 -25.00 20.99 -12.85
CA PRO A 115 -24.52 20.00 -13.82
C PRO A 115 -23.64 20.58 -14.93
N ALA A 116 -23.84 21.88 -15.27
CA ALA A 116 -23.03 22.52 -16.30
C ALA A 116 -21.64 22.92 -15.79
N ARG A 117 -21.49 23.07 -14.47
CA ARG A 117 -20.25 23.45 -13.80
C ARG A 117 -20.06 22.63 -12.51
N PRO A 118 -19.81 21.31 -12.61
CA PRO A 118 -19.68 20.45 -11.44
C PRO A 118 -18.57 20.96 -10.52
N ASP A 119 -18.86 20.99 -9.23
CA ASP A 119 -17.90 21.42 -8.21
C ASP A 119 -16.79 20.37 -8.04
N PRO A 120 -15.52 20.72 -8.24
CA PRO A 120 -14.39 19.79 -8.06
C PRO A 120 -14.11 19.47 -6.58
N GLY A 121 -14.76 20.17 -5.68
CA GLY A 121 -14.56 20.01 -4.26
C GLY A 121 -13.34 20.76 -3.71
N ARG A 122 -13.08 20.52 -2.44
CA ARG A 122 -11.95 21.15 -1.74
C ARG A 122 -10.60 20.63 -2.21
N VAL A 123 -9.61 21.50 -2.13
CA VAL A 123 -8.20 21.14 -2.36
C VAL A 123 -7.62 20.65 -1.04
N THR A 124 -6.98 19.50 -1.06
CA THR A 124 -6.30 18.90 0.09
C THR A 124 -4.80 18.91 -0.13
N ALA A 125 -4.05 19.52 0.78
CA ALA A 125 -2.59 19.41 0.78
C ALA A 125 -2.20 17.97 1.16
N ARG A 126 -1.57 17.24 0.24
CA ARG A 126 -1.26 15.83 0.38
C ARG A 126 0.24 15.58 0.33
N ARG A 127 0.82 15.09 1.44
CA ARG A 127 2.19 14.58 1.40
C ARG A 127 2.25 13.21 0.71
N LEU A 128 3.42 12.83 0.27
CA LEU A 128 3.67 11.47 -0.18
C LEU A 128 3.49 10.51 1.00
N ASN A 129 2.73 9.41 0.79
CA ASN A 129 2.72 8.30 1.73
C ASN A 129 4.02 7.47 1.60
N ARG A 130 4.24 6.48 2.47
CA ARG A 130 5.47 5.68 2.49
C ARG A 130 5.78 5.01 1.15
N ILE A 131 4.76 4.47 0.48
CA ILE A 131 4.93 3.77 -0.80
C ILE A 131 5.21 4.78 -1.93
N GLU A 132 4.47 5.87 -1.99
CA GLU A 132 4.69 6.96 -2.95
C GLU A 132 6.10 7.56 -2.78
N TYR A 133 6.54 7.78 -1.55
CA TYR A 133 7.89 8.27 -1.25
C TYR A 133 8.96 7.28 -1.74
N ARG A 134 8.88 5.99 -1.35
CA ARG A 134 9.83 4.95 -1.78
C ARG A 134 9.94 4.86 -3.29
N ASN A 135 8.79 4.79 -3.98
CA ASN A 135 8.77 4.69 -5.43
C ASN A 135 9.35 5.93 -6.10
N THR A 136 8.99 7.13 -5.60
CA THR A 136 9.51 8.39 -6.12
C THR A 136 11.03 8.50 -5.93
N ILE A 137 11.55 8.12 -4.77
CA ILE A 137 13.00 8.10 -4.51
C ILE A 137 13.71 7.12 -5.45
N ARG A 138 13.18 5.91 -5.59
CA ARG A 138 13.77 4.90 -6.49
C ARG A 138 13.84 5.40 -7.93
N ASP A 139 12.75 6.00 -8.43
CA ASP A 139 12.67 6.44 -9.82
C ASP A 139 13.50 7.72 -10.05
N LEU A 140 13.62 8.59 -9.05
CA LEU A 140 14.45 9.80 -9.09
C LEU A 140 15.95 9.48 -9.01
N THR A 141 16.34 8.64 -8.05
CA THR A 141 17.75 8.45 -7.68
C THR A 141 18.33 7.08 -8.07
N GLY A 142 17.50 6.07 -8.35
CA GLY A 142 17.91 4.68 -8.52
C GLY A 142 18.10 3.91 -7.21
N TYR A 143 18.01 4.58 -6.06
CA TYR A 143 18.19 3.95 -4.75
C TYR A 143 16.84 3.51 -4.17
N ASP A 144 16.72 2.25 -3.78
CA ASP A 144 15.52 1.70 -3.15
C ASP A 144 15.57 1.91 -1.63
N PHE A 145 15.11 3.08 -1.20
CA PHE A 145 15.01 3.43 0.22
C PHE A 145 13.82 2.73 0.87
N ASN A 146 14.05 1.93 1.90
CA ASN A 146 13.00 1.21 2.59
C ASN A 146 12.22 2.11 3.57
N SER A 147 11.31 2.92 3.05
CA SER A 147 10.48 3.83 3.83
C SER A 147 9.54 3.12 4.83
N GLU A 148 9.19 1.86 4.58
CA GLU A 148 8.33 1.08 5.48
C GLU A 148 9.04 0.71 6.79
N ALA A 149 10.35 0.52 6.75
CA ALA A 149 11.17 0.26 7.94
C ALA A 149 11.56 1.54 8.69
N GLU A 150 11.71 2.66 7.96
CA GLU A 150 12.27 3.90 8.51
C GLU A 150 11.21 4.89 9.00
N PHE A 151 10.03 4.90 8.38
CA PHE A 151 8.95 5.81 8.71
C PHE A 151 7.84 5.12 9.51
N PRO A 152 7.15 5.84 10.41
CA PRO A 152 5.94 5.31 11.04
C PRO A 152 4.87 4.98 9.99
N PRO A 153 3.95 4.04 10.29
CA PRO A 153 2.81 3.77 9.41
C PRO A 153 2.03 5.05 9.09
N ASP A 154 1.54 5.15 7.85
CA ASP A 154 0.60 6.20 7.49
C ASP A 154 -0.79 5.89 8.05
N ASP A 155 -1.48 6.92 8.53
CA ASP A 155 -2.88 6.80 8.90
C ASP A 155 -3.74 6.61 7.65
N SER A 156 -4.85 5.89 7.80
CA SER A 156 -5.81 5.65 6.72
C SER A 156 -7.09 6.46 6.94
N GLY A 157 -7.50 7.19 5.91
CA GLY A 157 -8.77 7.92 5.87
C GLY A 157 -9.65 7.39 4.75
N ASN A 158 -10.94 7.16 5.02
CA ASN A 158 -11.89 6.59 4.06
C ASN A 158 -11.44 5.27 3.41
N GLY A 159 -10.64 4.48 4.14
CA GLY A 159 -10.11 3.20 3.70
C GLY A 159 -8.78 3.26 2.95
N PHE A 160 -8.15 4.44 2.77
CA PHE A 160 -6.92 4.62 1.99
C PHE A 160 -5.86 5.44 2.74
N ASP A 161 -4.61 4.99 2.65
CA ASP A 161 -3.42 5.63 3.26
C ASP A 161 -2.82 6.76 2.41
N ASN A 162 -3.40 7.04 1.25
CA ASN A 162 -3.07 8.19 0.42
C ASN A 162 -4.02 9.38 0.64
N ASN A 163 -4.88 9.31 1.66
CA ASN A 163 -5.84 10.35 1.97
C ASN A 163 -5.17 11.52 2.72
N GLY A 164 -5.16 12.70 2.08
CA GLY A 164 -4.54 13.91 2.61
C GLY A 164 -5.17 14.45 3.89
N ASP A 165 -6.42 14.07 4.20
CA ASP A 165 -7.10 14.53 5.41
C ASP A 165 -6.47 13.99 6.70
N VAL A 166 -5.82 12.84 6.60
CA VAL A 166 -5.17 12.15 7.74
C VAL A 166 -3.65 12.11 7.64
N LEU A 167 -3.08 12.42 6.48
CA LEU A 167 -1.63 12.43 6.25
C LEU A 167 -0.94 13.64 6.89
N THR A 168 -0.94 13.71 8.20
CA THR A 168 -0.28 14.77 8.96
C THR A 168 1.25 14.70 8.88
N LEU A 169 1.92 15.82 9.15
CA LEU A 169 3.37 15.91 9.25
C LEU A 169 3.77 16.23 10.70
N ALA A 170 3.85 15.18 11.52
CA ALA A 170 4.34 15.31 12.89
C ALA A 170 5.84 15.68 12.92
N PRO A 171 6.34 16.39 13.96
CA PRO A 171 7.75 16.76 14.09
C PRO A 171 8.72 15.59 13.93
N LEU A 172 8.43 14.45 14.55
CA LEU A 172 9.23 13.22 14.40
C LEU A 172 9.33 12.75 12.94
N LEU A 173 8.23 12.82 12.20
CA LEU A 173 8.24 12.42 10.79
C LEU A 173 9.07 13.40 9.94
N LEU A 174 9.04 14.70 10.27
CA LEU A 174 9.89 15.68 9.61
C LEU A 174 11.38 15.38 9.85
N GLU A 175 11.79 15.08 11.08
CA GLU A 175 13.17 14.66 11.39
C GLU A 175 13.55 13.40 10.59
N LYS A 176 12.64 12.44 10.46
CA LYS A 176 12.86 11.25 9.65
C LYS A 176 13.04 11.56 8.17
N TYR A 177 12.29 12.51 7.60
CA TYR A 177 12.49 12.93 6.21
C TYR A 177 13.85 13.63 6.00
N LEU A 178 14.29 14.44 6.96
CA LEU A 178 15.62 15.10 6.90
C LEU A 178 16.74 14.05 6.93
N GLY A 179 16.68 13.09 7.86
CA GLY A 179 17.65 12.00 7.93
C GLY A 179 17.60 11.09 6.69
N ALA A 180 16.40 10.81 6.17
CA ALA A 180 16.25 10.04 4.94
C ALA A 180 16.88 10.74 3.73
N ALA A 181 16.72 12.07 3.59
CA ALA A 181 17.34 12.83 2.51
C ALA A 181 18.88 12.71 2.54
N GLU A 182 19.48 12.74 3.73
CA GLU A 182 20.91 12.51 3.91
C GLU A 182 21.32 11.09 3.48
N VAL A 183 20.68 10.07 4.03
CA VAL A 183 20.97 8.66 3.70
C VAL A 183 20.81 8.39 2.21
N ILE A 184 19.71 8.86 1.60
CA ILE A 184 19.42 8.65 0.18
C ILE A 184 20.51 9.28 -0.70
N VAL A 185 20.86 10.55 -0.44
CA VAL A 185 21.87 11.24 -1.24
C VAL A 185 23.25 10.63 -1.02
N ASP A 186 23.57 10.22 0.20
CA ASP A 186 24.85 9.56 0.50
C ASP A 186 25.01 8.22 -0.21
N GLN A 187 23.91 7.47 -0.37
CA GLN A 187 23.94 6.16 -1.03
C GLN A 187 23.80 6.27 -2.56
N ALA A 188 23.04 7.23 -3.07
CA ALA A 188 22.72 7.32 -4.48
C ALA A 188 23.69 8.21 -5.28
N VAL A 189 24.10 9.35 -4.71
CA VAL A 189 24.85 10.38 -5.45
C VAL A 189 26.36 10.21 -5.27
N PRO A 190 27.13 9.99 -6.33
CA PRO A 190 28.58 9.93 -6.26
C PRO A 190 29.19 11.22 -5.68
N LYS A 191 30.24 11.07 -4.88
CA LYS A 191 30.95 12.18 -4.23
C LYS A 191 32.21 12.60 -4.98
N VAL A 192 32.56 11.89 -6.05
CA VAL A 192 33.74 12.12 -6.87
C VAL A 192 33.46 11.83 -8.33
N ALA A 193 34.09 12.58 -9.24
CA ALA A 193 33.95 12.34 -10.68
C ALA A 193 34.60 11.05 -11.15
N LYS A 194 35.69 10.66 -10.48
CA LYS A 194 36.41 9.43 -10.78
C LYS A 194 36.75 8.70 -9.50
N ALA A 195 36.63 7.38 -9.51
CA ALA A 195 36.95 6.52 -8.37
C ALA A 195 37.79 5.33 -8.81
N ILE A 196 38.58 4.82 -7.88
CA ILE A 196 39.23 3.52 -8.03
C ILE A 196 38.18 2.44 -8.12
N ARG A 197 38.24 1.58 -9.12
CA ARG A 197 37.38 0.40 -9.21
C ARG A 197 37.70 -0.55 -8.06
N GLU A 198 36.67 -1.00 -7.38
CA GLU A 198 36.79 -1.98 -6.32
C GLU A 198 35.90 -3.20 -6.62
N ARG A 199 36.45 -4.39 -6.46
CA ARG A 199 35.75 -5.65 -6.63
C ARG A 199 35.86 -6.45 -5.35
N LYS A 200 34.75 -6.74 -4.70
CA LYS A 200 34.66 -7.50 -3.46
C LYS A 200 34.12 -8.89 -3.75
N ALA A 201 34.73 -9.90 -3.18
CA ALA A 201 34.26 -11.28 -3.16
C ALA A 201 34.21 -11.77 -1.71
N VAL A 202 33.20 -12.57 -1.38
CA VAL A 202 33.04 -13.21 -0.07
C VAL A 202 33.18 -14.72 -0.18
N GLY A 203 33.27 -15.43 0.93
CA GLY A 203 33.56 -16.86 0.95
C GLY A 203 32.70 -17.73 0.01
N ARG A 204 31.40 -17.42 -0.16
CA ARG A 204 30.52 -18.14 -1.09
C ARG A 204 30.91 -18.02 -2.57
N ASP A 205 31.68 -16.99 -2.91
CA ASP A 205 32.10 -16.72 -4.28
C ASP A 205 33.36 -17.51 -4.67
N PHE A 206 34.10 -18.04 -3.67
CA PHE A 206 35.25 -18.93 -3.84
C PHE A 206 34.76 -20.37 -3.90
N ARG A 207 35.11 -21.09 -4.94
CA ARG A 207 34.60 -22.45 -5.18
C ARG A 207 35.72 -23.46 -5.35
N ALA A 208 35.51 -24.66 -4.81
CA ALA A 208 36.30 -25.84 -5.06
C ALA A 208 35.68 -26.66 -6.21
N PRO A 209 36.47 -27.49 -6.91
CA PRO A 209 35.94 -28.55 -7.74
C PRO A 209 34.98 -29.43 -6.89
N GLY A 210 33.74 -29.59 -7.34
CA GLY A 210 32.70 -30.29 -6.56
C GLY A 210 31.78 -29.40 -5.72
N GLY A 211 31.85 -28.06 -5.88
CA GLY A 211 30.83 -27.11 -5.43
C GLY A 211 30.92 -26.65 -3.97
N ARG A 212 31.87 -27.11 -3.20
CA ARG A 212 32.14 -26.54 -1.85
C ARG A 212 32.65 -25.12 -1.96
N THR A 213 32.33 -24.27 -0.96
CA THR A 213 32.68 -22.85 -0.97
C THR A 213 33.65 -22.49 0.16
N GLY A 214 34.24 -21.30 0.08
CA GLY A 214 35.10 -20.72 1.12
C GLY A 214 34.38 -20.16 2.35
N GLU A 215 33.07 -20.40 2.51
CA GLU A 215 32.31 -19.93 3.71
C GLU A 215 32.69 -20.70 4.97
N GLN A 216 32.99 -22.00 4.84
CA GLN A 216 33.43 -22.84 5.94
C GLN A 216 34.43 -23.89 5.44
N MET A 217 35.70 -23.64 5.60
CA MET A 217 36.80 -24.59 5.32
C MET A 217 37.20 -25.23 6.63
N ASN A 218 37.09 -26.55 6.71
CA ASN A 218 37.37 -27.29 7.92
C ASN A 218 38.85 -27.64 8.00
N ALA A 219 39.50 -27.38 9.15
CA ALA A 219 40.91 -27.63 9.38
C ALA A 219 41.32 -29.10 9.24
N ARG A 220 40.40 -30.06 9.28
CA ARG A 220 40.68 -31.50 9.15
C ARG A 220 40.60 -32.02 7.71
N ASN A 221 40.00 -31.26 6.81
CA ASN A 221 39.75 -31.71 5.44
C ASN A 221 40.47 -30.80 4.46
N PRO A 222 41.41 -31.33 3.64
CA PRO A 222 42.08 -30.52 2.64
C PRO A 222 41.03 -29.97 1.65
N ILE A 223 41.14 -28.70 1.34
CA ILE A 223 40.30 -28.04 0.38
C ILE A 223 41.06 -26.91 -0.28
N THR A 224 40.92 -26.77 -1.57
CA THR A 224 41.36 -25.60 -2.30
C THR A 224 40.17 -24.94 -2.94
N VAL A 225 39.97 -23.64 -2.65
CA VAL A 225 38.94 -22.82 -3.24
C VAL A 225 39.57 -21.67 -3.99
N SER A 226 39.00 -21.27 -5.10
CA SER A 226 39.55 -20.21 -5.94
C SER A 226 38.46 -19.33 -6.54
N ARG A 227 38.86 -18.10 -6.91
CA ARG A 227 38.07 -17.16 -7.68
C ARG A 227 38.96 -16.35 -8.62
N SER A 228 38.48 -16.13 -9.85
CA SER A 228 39.13 -15.24 -10.81
C SER A 228 38.57 -13.84 -10.71
N PHE A 229 39.45 -12.83 -10.73
CA PHE A 229 39.14 -11.40 -10.84
C PHE A 229 39.64 -10.92 -12.20
N LYS A 230 38.75 -10.41 -13.01
CA LYS A 230 39.12 -9.87 -14.32
C LYS A 230 39.53 -8.40 -14.13
N VAL A 231 40.69 -8.04 -14.67
CA VAL A 231 41.16 -6.65 -14.79
C VAL A 231 41.29 -6.27 -16.26
N ASP A 232 41.05 -5.01 -16.55
CA ASP A 232 40.93 -4.52 -17.93
C ASP A 232 42.16 -3.69 -18.32
N GLU A 233 42.90 -3.18 -17.34
CA GLU A 233 44.05 -2.29 -17.55
C GLU A 233 45.31 -2.86 -16.88
N ALA A 234 46.47 -2.61 -17.50
CA ALA A 234 47.75 -2.92 -16.90
C ALA A 234 48.15 -1.85 -15.88
N ASP A 235 48.20 -2.21 -14.60
CA ASP A 235 48.57 -1.30 -13.50
C ASP A 235 48.81 -2.07 -12.20
N THR A 236 49.11 -1.35 -11.13
CA THR A 236 49.19 -1.88 -9.79
C THR A 236 47.79 -1.97 -9.20
N TYR A 237 47.48 -3.11 -8.56
CA TYR A 237 46.22 -3.37 -7.86
C TYR A 237 46.52 -3.75 -6.41
N ARG A 238 45.71 -3.23 -5.48
CA ARG A 238 45.74 -3.63 -4.06
C ARG A 238 44.75 -4.76 -3.83
N VAL A 239 45.25 -5.89 -3.32
CA VAL A 239 44.46 -7.06 -2.95
C VAL A 239 44.45 -7.17 -1.43
N SER A 240 43.28 -6.88 -0.83
CA SER A 240 43.04 -6.96 0.63
C SER A 240 42.29 -8.23 0.95
N ILE A 241 42.82 -9.04 1.83
CA ILE A 241 42.30 -10.36 2.22
C ILE A 241 41.91 -10.33 3.70
N GLU A 242 40.72 -10.75 4.02
CA GLU A 242 40.23 -10.87 5.39
C GLU A 242 39.69 -12.30 5.59
N LEU A 243 40.35 -13.04 6.53
CA LEU A 243 39.93 -14.38 6.94
C LEU A 243 39.46 -14.35 8.39
N GLU A 244 38.47 -15.14 8.72
CA GLU A 244 38.00 -15.37 10.09
C GLU A 244 38.27 -16.82 10.47
N LEU A 245 38.93 -16.99 11.58
CA LEU A 245 39.19 -18.29 12.20
C LEU A 245 38.17 -18.45 13.34
N ARG A 246 37.51 -19.60 13.39
CA ARG A 246 36.56 -19.93 14.46
C ARG A 246 36.86 -21.32 15.00
N GLY A 247 37.15 -21.38 16.29
CA GLY A 247 37.18 -22.62 17.04
C GLY A 247 35.78 -22.99 17.55
N SER A 248 35.60 -24.22 17.97
CA SER A 248 34.46 -24.65 18.77
C SER A 248 34.58 -24.11 20.21
N PHE A 249 33.48 -24.17 20.98
CA PHE A 249 33.50 -23.83 22.42
C PHE A 249 34.48 -24.73 23.22
N ASP A 250 34.62 -26.00 22.79
CA ASP A 250 35.57 -26.94 23.39
C ASP A 250 36.92 -26.88 22.61
N PHE A 251 38.01 -27.04 23.37
CA PHE A 251 39.35 -27.09 22.79
C PHE A 251 39.48 -28.23 21.76
N ASP A 252 39.94 -27.87 20.57
CA ASP A 252 40.24 -28.82 19.49
C ASP A 252 41.75 -28.76 19.15
N ALA A 253 42.45 -29.87 19.31
CA ALA A 253 43.86 -29.99 19.00
C ALA A 253 44.16 -29.96 17.47
N SER A 254 43.13 -29.91 16.60
CA SER A 254 43.36 -29.84 15.17
C SER A 254 44.02 -28.52 14.77
N ARG A 255 44.94 -28.62 13.85
CA ARG A 255 45.62 -27.48 13.23
C ARG A 255 45.72 -27.65 11.72
N CYS A 256 45.85 -26.54 11.02
CA CYS A 256 46.07 -26.57 9.58
C CYS A 256 46.95 -25.41 9.15
N GLN A 257 47.46 -25.52 7.95
CA GLN A 257 48.00 -24.37 7.23
C GLN A 257 46.96 -23.82 6.29
N VAL A 258 46.86 -22.51 6.25
CA VAL A 258 46.09 -21.77 5.25
C VAL A 258 47.11 -21.13 4.31
N ILE A 259 47.07 -21.56 3.08
CA ILE A 259 47.99 -21.08 2.04
C ILE A 259 47.20 -20.22 1.09
N CYS A 260 47.58 -18.96 0.92
CA CYS A 260 47.02 -18.09 -0.10
C CYS A 260 47.96 -17.99 -1.28
N ARG A 261 47.43 -18.21 -2.49
CA ARG A 261 48.15 -17.95 -3.74
C ARG A 261 47.39 -16.98 -4.61
N ILE A 262 48.13 -16.08 -5.24
CA ILE A 262 47.65 -15.16 -6.24
C ILE A 262 48.39 -15.46 -7.54
N ASP A 263 47.67 -15.84 -8.58
CA ASP A 263 48.19 -16.27 -9.88
C ASP A 263 49.21 -17.44 -9.77
N GLY A 264 48.97 -18.31 -8.79
CA GLY A 264 49.86 -19.44 -8.49
C GLY A 264 51.06 -19.14 -7.59
N GLU A 265 51.37 -17.86 -7.37
CA GLU A 265 52.43 -17.44 -6.45
C GLU A 265 51.92 -17.43 -5.00
N GLU A 266 52.66 -18.04 -4.10
CA GLU A 266 52.39 -18.11 -2.69
C GLU A 266 52.60 -16.73 -2.05
N ARG A 267 51.54 -16.17 -1.42
CA ARG A 267 51.57 -14.87 -0.76
C ARG A 267 51.73 -14.97 0.75
N PHE A 268 51.07 -15.95 1.34
CA PHE A 268 51.28 -16.27 2.76
C PHE A 268 50.96 -17.73 3.03
N VAL A 269 51.58 -18.22 4.08
CA VAL A 269 51.29 -19.49 4.75
C VAL A 269 51.11 -19.21 6.23
N GLU A 270 49.90 -19.37 6.71
CA GLU A 270 49.56 -19.16 8.13
C GLU A 270 49.23 -20.50 8.78
N GLU A 271 49.89 -20.79 9.88
CA GLU A 271 49.50 -21.91 10.72
C GLU A 271 48.35 -21.49 11.62
N VAL A 272 47.30 -22.25 11.56
CA VAL A 272 46.05 -22.02 12.33
C VAL A 272 45.91 -23.12 13.35
N VAL A 273 45.90 -22.73 14.61
CA VAL A 273 45.62 -23.56 15.78
C VAL A 273 44.27 -23.13 16.37
N TRP A 274 43.72 -23.88 17.30
CA TRP A 274 42.49 -23.55 17.97
C TRP A 274 42.53 -22.13 18.58
N GLN A 275 41.55 -21.37 18.23
CA GLN A 275 41.25 -20.02 18.81
C GLN A 275 39.74 -19.80 18.75
N GLU A 276 39.17 -19.21 19.78
CA GLU A 276 37.72 -18.93 19.83
C GLU A 276 37.28 -18.10 18.61
N ARG A 277 37.99 -17.00 18.34
CA ARG A 277 37.82 -16.17 17.16
C ARG A 277 39.06 -15.34 16.88
N LYS A 278 39.56 -15.38 15.67
CA LYS A 278 40.65 -14.51 15.22
C LYS A 278 40.43 -14.07 13.77
N THR A 279 40.69 -12.80 13.51
CA THR A 279 40.68 -12.26 12.14
C THR A 279 42.12 -12.08 11.65
N LEU A 280 42.41 -12.60 10.47
CA LEU A 280 43.67 -12.39 9.74
C LEU A 280 43.42 -11.42 8.61
N ARG A 281 44.32 -10.43 8.45
CA ARG A 281 44.24 -9.43 7.39
C ARG A 281 45.59 -9.35 6.69
N HIS A 282 45.57 -9.38 5.35
CA HIS A 282 46.76 -9.27 4.50
C HIS A 282 46.43 -8.31 3.36
N ASP A 283 47.38 -7.42 3.05
CA ASP A 283 47.28 -6.46 1.94
C ASP A 283 48.50 -6.62 1.04
N TYR A 284 48.27 -6.71 -0.28
CA TYR A 284 49.32 -6.86 -1.31
C TYR A 284 49.09 -5.82 -2.41
N GLU A 285 50.18 -5.21 -2.87
CA GLU A 285 50.17 -4.44 -4.11
C GLU A 285 50.83 -5.26 -5.19
N ILE A 286 50.13 -5.52 -6.29
CA ILE A 286 50.51 -6.42 -7.34
C ILE A 286 50.32 -5.75 -8.69
N ALA A 287 51.39 -5.76 -9.52
CA ALA A 287 51.28 -5.32 -10.90
C ALA A 287 50.62 -6.42 -11.74
N TRP A 288 49.42 -6.11 -12.24
CA TRP A 288 48.64 -7.02 -13.08
C TRP A 288 48.55 -6.52 -14.52
N GLN A 289 48.54 -7.44 -15.46
CA GLN A 289 48.24 -7.21 -16.86
C GLN A 289 46.75 -7.44 -17.11
N PRO A 290 46.16 -6.88 -18.19
CA PRO A 290 44.75 -7.18 -18.53
C PRO A 290 44.51 -8.68 -18.63
N GLY A 291 43.48 -9.18 -17.95
CA GLY A 291 43.19 -10.62 -17.95
C GLY A 291 42.47 -11.08 -16.68
N GLY A 292 42.40 -12.36 -16.50
CA GLY A 292 41.83 -12.99 -15.31
C GLY A 292 42.94 -13.41 -14.33
N HIS A 293 42.89 -12.87 -13.11
CA HIS A 293 43.81 -13.12 -12.03
C HIS A 293 43.17 -13.98 -10.97
N VAL A 294 43.80 -15.06 -10.54
CA VAL A 294 43.21 -16.07 -9.67
C VAL A 294 43.74 -15.92 -8.25
N VAL A 295 42.82 -15.69 -7.32
CA VAL A 295 43.09 -15.78 -5.88
C VAL A 295 42.60 -17.14 -5.38
N SER A 296 43.47 -17.91 -4.72
CA SER A 296 43.12 -19.22 -4.19
C SER A 296 43.57 -19.38 -2.73
N PHE A 297 42.78 -20.12 -2.01
CA PHE A 297 43.05 -20.51 -0.62
C PHE A 297 43.06 -22.03 -0.54
N GLU A 298 44.13 -22.57 0.03
CA GLU A 298 44.29 -23.99 0.29
C GLU A 298 44.37 -24.20 1.80
N VAL A 299 43.55 -25.11 2.33
CA VAL A 299 43.64 -25.57 3.72
C VAL A 299 44.28 -26.95 3.74
N VAL A 300 45.43 -27.05 4.39
CA VAL A 300 46.19 -28.30 4.53
C VAL A 300 46.19 -28.71 6.00
N PRO A 301 45.55 -29.83 6.37
CA PRO A 301 45.61 -30.34 7.73
C PRO A 301 47.06 -30.64 8.19
N LEU A 302 47.37 -30.28 9.43
CA LEU A 302 48.61 -30.62 10.11
C LEU A 302 48.37 -31.67 11.21
N PRO A 303 49.40 -32.44 11.60
CA PRO A 303 49.31 -33.30 12.77
C PRO A 303 48.85 -32.51 14.01
N PRO A 304 48.01 -33.07 14.89
CA PRO A 304 47.63 -32.42 16.13
C PRO A 304 48.83 -32.02 16.98
N VAL A 305 48.72 -30.95 17.74
CA VAL A 305 49.73 -30.61 18.76
C VAL A 305 49.70 -31.72 19.82
N ASP A 306 50.83 -32.34 20.11
CA ASP A 306 50.93 -33.29 21.22
C ASP A 306 50.52 -32.59 22.51
N ALA A 307 49.34 -32.88 22.97
CA ALA A 307 48.89 -32.43 24.26
C ALA A 307 49.64 -33.22 25.33
N THR A 308 50.62 -32.63 25.98
CA THR A 308 51.08 -33.10 27.30
C THR A 308 49.85 -33.18 28.18
N PRO A 309 49.53 -34.28 28.84
CA PRO A 309 48.34 -34.39 29.66
C PRO A 309 48.41 -33.37 30.80
N VAL A 310 47.60 -32.32 30.71
CA VAL A 310 47.27 -31.52 31.88
C VAL A 310 46.33 -32.38 32.70
N GLU A 311 46.76 -32.75 33.92
CA GLU A 311 45.95 -33.48 34.89
C GLU A 311 44.68 -32.65 35.16
N VAL A 312 43.59 -33.07 34.52
CA VAL A 312 42.27 -32.47 34.78
C VAL A 312 41.79 -32.97 36.14
N VAL A 313 41.90 -32.13 37.16
CA VAL A 313 41.22 -32.37 38.44
C VAL A 313 39.71 -32.29 38.15
N SER A 314 39.10 -33.46 38.05
CA SER A 314 37.67 -33.60 37.86
C SER A 314 36.96 -33.19 39.16
N PHE A 315 36.29 -32.05 39.14
CA PHE A 315 35.22 -31.71 40.11
C PHE A 315 33.98 -32.53 39.74
N GLN A 316 33.73 -33.60 40.49
CA GLN A 316 32.43 -34.29 40.47
C GLN A 316 31.43 -33.46 41.23
N VAL A 317 30.51 -32.85 40.51
CA VAL A 317 29.24 -32.33 41.06
C VAL A 317 28.23 -33.45 40.99
N SER A 318 27.95 -34.07 42.15
CA SER A 318 26.89 -35.05 42.33
C SER A 318 25.55 -34.37 42.17
N ARG A 319 24.85 -34.65 41.07
CA ARG A 319 23.42 -34.40 40.98
C ARG A 319 22.68 -35.72 41.17
N GLU A 320 21.93 -35.81 42.24
CA GLU A 320 20.93 -36.86 42.44
C GLU A 320 19.89 -36.78 41.33
N ALA A 321 19.71 -37.86 40.57
CA ALA A 321 18.74 -37.99 39.53
C ALA A 321 17.51 -38.66 40.08
N GLU A 322 16.40 -37.96 40.15
CA GLU A 322 15.08 -38.56 40.27
C GLU A 322 14.71 -39.20 38.93
N THR A 323 14.52 -40.49 38.93
CA THR A 323 14.08 -41.32 37.82
C THR A 323 12.57 -41.16 37.62
N VAL A 324 12.16 -40.53 36.57
CA VAL A 324 10.81 -40.73 36.02
C VAL A 324 10.94 -41.46 34.69
N SER A 325 10.49 -42.69 34.67
CA SER A 325 10.44 -43.52 33.48
C SER A 325 9.22 -43.15 32.63
N THR A 326 9.43 -42.73 31.40
CA THR A 326 8.42 -42.85 30.32
C THR A 326 9.09 -43.37 29.07
N SER A 327 8.63 -44.54 28.69
CA SER A 327 8.96 -45.21 27.43
C SER A 327 8.36 -44.46 26.23
N GLY A 328 9.19 -44.20 25.20
CA GLY A 328 8.70 -43.63 23.92
C GLY A 328 9.87 -43.33 23.01
N SER A 329 10.21 -44.28 22.15
CA SER A 329 11.26 -44.19 21.15
C SER A 329 10.92 -43.18 20.10
N ALA A 330 11.80 -42.17 19.90
CA ALA A 330 12.02 -41.53 18.60
C ALA A 330 13.44 -40.97 18.61
N ALA A 331 14.35 -41.66 17.98
CA ALA A 331 15.74 -41.21 17.83
C ALA A 331 15.79 -39.99 16.89
N THR A 332 15.67 -38.80 17.47
CA THR A 332 16.09 -37.58 16.81
C THR A 332 17.62 -37.60 16.80
N ARG A 333 18.21 -37.85 15.63
CA ARG A 333 19.65 -37.64 15.44
C ARG A 333 19.93 -36.14 15.68
N ALA A 334 20.30 -35.82 16.91
CA ALA A 334 20.95 -34.57 17.21
C ALA A 334 22.23 -34.51 16.37
N ARG A 335 22.30 -33.56 15.46
CA ARG A 335 23.51 -33.24 14.71
C ARG A 335 24.51 -32.74 15.74
N ALA A 336 25.54 -33.53 16.01
CA ALA A 336 26.59 -33.15 16.94
C ALA A 336 27.12 -31.76 16.55
N PRO A 337 27.31 -30.84 17.49
CA PRO A 337 27.88 -29.54 17.20
C PRO A 337 29.24 -29.76 16.52
N ALA A 338 29.50 -29.02 15.44
CA ALA A 338 30.76 -29.14 14.68
C ALA A 338 31.90 -28.66 15.57
N THR A 339 32.67 -29.62 16.10
CA THR A 339 33.78 -29.43 17.05
C THR A 339 35.12 -29.28 16.30
N HIS A 340 35.20 -28.36 15.33
CA HIS A 340 36.45 -28.24 14.53
C HIS A 340 36.78 -26.78 14.26
N VAL A 341 38.11 -26.49 14.25
CA VAL A 341 38.62 -25.22 13.76
C VAL A 341 38.14 -25.03 12.31
N SER A 342 37.49 -23.94 12.03
CA SER A 342 37.05 -23.55 10.70
C SER A 342 37.69 -22.25 10.26
N VAL A 343 38.02 -22.18 8.98
CA VAL A 343 38.52 -20.98 8.31
C VAL A 343 37.43 -20.48 7.39
N ARG A 344 37.12 -19.20 7.48
CA ARG A 344 36.12 -18.55 6.64
C ARG A 344 36.77 -17.39 5.89
N ILE A 345 36.57 -17.31 4.59
CA ILE A 345 36.90 -16.12 3.84
C ILE A 345 35.79 -15.07 4.13
N VAL A 346 36.16 -14.02 4.83
CA VAL A 346 35.24 -12.89 5.10
C VAL A 346 35.11 -12.07 3.85
N SER A 347 36.25 -11.61 3.30
CA SER A 347 36.26 -10.87 2.03
C SER A 347 37.65 -10.92 1.38
N VAL A 348 37.65 -10.84 0.05
CA VAL A 348 38.81 -10.48 -0.75
C VAL A 348 38.39 -9.27 -1.57
N GLN A 349 39.12 -8.15 -1.41
CA GLN A 349 38.88 -6.91 -2.14
C GLN A 349 40.05 -6.68 -3.10
N VAL A 350 39.72 -6.42 -4.35
CA VAL A 350 40.67 -6.01 -5.39
C VAL A 350 40.35 -4.58 -5.75
N ARG A 351 41.27 -3.66 -5.39
CA ARG A 351 41.16 -2.23 -5.63
C ARG A 351 42.20 -1.78 -6.62
N GLY A 352 41.77 -1.20 -7.71
CA GLY A 352 42.68 -0.75 -8.78
C GLY A 352 41.97 -0.64 -10.13
N PRO A 353 42.63 -0.04 -11.13
CA PRO A 353 44.05 0.41 -11.16
C PRO A 353 44.33 1.52 -10.15
N LEU A 354 45.54 1.57 -9.56
CA LEU A 354 45.91 2.60 -8.57
C LEU A 354 46.29 3.94 -9.20
N SER A 355 46.72 3.92 -10.45
CA SER A 355 47.09 5.15 -11.19
C SER A 355 45.84 6.00 -11.44
N PRO A 356 45.82 7.29 -10.96
CA PRO A 356 44.62 8.15 -11.01
C PRO A 356 44.10 8.43 -12.43
N GLU A 357 44.94 8.40 -13.43
CA GLU A 357 44.58 8.57 -14.84
C GLU A 357 43.67 7.46 -15.38
N LEU A 358 43.76 6.27 -14.80
CA LEU A 358 42.97 5.10 -15.15
C LEU A 358 41.65 4.96 -14.31
N TRP A 359 41.42 5.87 -13.38
CA TRP A 359 40.20 5.87 -12.60
C TRP A 359 38.98 6.19 -13.48
N ILE A 360 37.89 5.51 -13.20
CA ILE A 360 36.65 5.62 -13.95
C ILE A 360 35.58 6.33 -13.15
N ALA A 361 34.57 6.84 -13.84
CA ALA A 361 33.39 7.37 -13.19
C ALA A 361 32.67 6.26 -12.38
N PRO A 362 32.18 6.57 -11.15
CA PRO A 362 31.30 5.67 -10.40
C PRO A 362 30.09 5.26 -11.22
N GLU A 363 29.52 4.08 -10.94
CA GLU A 363 28.44 3.46 -11.74
C GLU A 363 27.23 4.41 -11.92
N ASN A 364 26.84 5.17 -10.88
CA ASN A 364 25.72 6.11 -10.94
C ASN A 364 26.10 7.53 -11.41
N HIS A 365 27.35 7.80 -11.75
CA HIS A 365 27.80 9.17 -12.01
C HIS A 365 27.02 9.83 -13.16
N ALA A 366 26.88 9.14 -14.29
CA ALA A 366 26.18 9.66 -15.46
C ALA A 366 24.68 9.95 -15.21
N ARG A 367 24.07 9.33 -14.19
CA ARG A 367 22.68 9.61 -13.82
C ARG A 367 22.50 11.02 -13.26
N PHE A 368 23.48 11.50 -12.49
CA PHE A 368 23.45 12.78 -11.83
C PHE A 368 24.30 13.83 -12.54
N PHE A 369 25.37 13.42 -13.19
CA PHE A 369 26.36 14.27 -13.84
C PHE A 369 26.55 13.82 -15.31
N PRO A 370 25.58 14.06 -16.19
CA PRO A 370 25.54 13.51 -17.54
C PRO A 370 26.67 14.03 -18.44
N GLU A 371 27.21 15.22 -18.21
CA GLU A 371 28.32 15.78 -18.97
C GLU A 371 29.72 15.36 -18.44
N GLY A 372 29.74 14.49 -17.43
CA GLY A 372 30.98 14.01 -16.86
C GLY A 372 31.59 14.91 -15.79
N PRO A 373 32.92 14.98 -15.66
CA PRO A 373 33.60 15.78 -14.65
C PRO A 373 33.33 17.28 -14.79
N ALA A 374 33.18 17.98 -13.66
CA ALA A 374 32.92 19.42 -13.65
C ALA A 374 34.03 20.23 -14.31
N PRO A 375 33.68 21.31 -15.02
CA PRO A 375 34.66 22.27 -15.57
C PRO A 375 35.55 22.85 -14.47
N THR A 376 36.77 23.20 -14.82
CA THR A 376 37.72 23.88 -13.93
C THR A 376 37.44 25.39 -13.84
N ASP A 377 36.90 26.00 -14.91
CA ASP A 377 36.47 27.37 -14.90
C ASP A 377 35.29 27.59 -13.93
N PRO A 378 35.37 28.56 -13.00
CA PRO A 378 34.32 28.75 -11.99
C PRO A 378 32.96 29.09 -12.56
N VAL A 379 32.87 29.85 -13.64
CA VAL A 379 31.59 30.24 -14.26
C VAL A 379 30.95 29.03 -14.93
N ALA A 380 31.69 28.32 -15.75
CA ALA A 380 31.23 27.10 -16.42
C ALA A 380 30.84 26.02 -15.42
N ARG A 381 31.54 25.95 -14.29
CA ARG A 381 31.22 25.02 -13.20
C ARG A 381 29.88 25.36 -12.51
N ASP A 382 29.61 26.63 -12.27
CA ASP A 382 28.35 27.13 -11.72
C ASP A 382 27.19 26.88 -12.71
N ASP A 383 27.42 27.06 -14.00
CA ASP A 383 26.46 26.79 -15.05
C ASP A 383 26.14 25.30 -15.11
N TYR A 384 27.13 24.44 -15.01
CA TYR A 384 26.93 23.00 -14.94
C TYR A 384 26.15 22.58 -13.67
N ALA A 385 26.47 23.17 -12.51
CA ALA A 385 25.72 22.95 -11.29
C ALA A 385 24.23 23.35 -11.46
N ARG A 386 23.98 24.47 -12.13
CA ARG A 386 22.65 24.99 -12.42
C ARG A 386 21.86 23.98 -13.28
N ASP A 387 22.46 23.44 -14.33
CA ASP A 387 21.78 22.48 -15.21
C ASP A 387 21.47 21.17 -14.52
N VAL A 388 22.41 20.62 -13.77
CA VAL A 388 22.22 19.42 -12.97
C VAL A 388 21.10 19.62 -11.93
N LEU A 389 21.13 20.71 -11.19
CA LEU A 389 20.16 21.00 -10.14
C LEU A 389 18.79 21.36 -10.72
N ARG A 390 18.72 22.00 -11.88
CA ARG A 390 17.47 22.27 -12.61
C ARG A 390 16.80 20.95 -12.98
N GLN A 391 17.52 20.02 -13.59
CA GLN A 391 16.98 18.72 -13.99
C GLN A 391 16.50 17.92 -12.78
N PHE A 392 17.34 17.83 -11.73
CA PHE A 392 16.97 17.08 -10.53
C PHE A 392 15.77 17.68 -9.80
N ALA A 393 15.77 19.01 -9.56
CA ALA A 393 14.69 19.69 -8.86
C ALA A 393 13.38 19.69 -9.66
N THR A 394 13.42 19.86 -10.99
CA THR A 394 12.23 19.76 -11.85
C THR A 394 11.57 18.38 -11.73
N ARG A 395 12.35 17.31 -11.77
CA ARG A 395 11.84 15.95 -11.58
C ARG A 395 11.32 15.75 -10.15
N ALA A 396 12.07 16.17 -9.14
CA ALA A 396 11.70 16.04 -7.74
C ALA A 396 10.42 16.80 -7.39
N PHE A 397 10.27 18.03 -7.89
CA PHE A 397 9.10 18.88 -7.67
C PHE A 397 7.95 18.60 -8.65
N ARG A 398 8.17 17.74 -9.65
CA ARG A 398 7.17 17.36 -10.67
C ARG A 398 6.67 18.55 -11.50
N ARG A 399 7.46 19.62 -11.53
CA ARG A 399 7.24 20.85 -12.32
C ARG A 399 8.53 21.64 -12.45
N PRO A 400 8.64 22.58 -13.40
CA PRO A 400 9.81 23.43 -13.53
C PRO A 400 10.13 24.15 -12.22
N VAL A 401 11.41 24.16 -11.84
CA VAL A 401 11.88 24.90 -10.66
C VAL A 401 11.93 26.39 -10.97
N ALA A 402 11.47 27.22 -10.04
CA ALA A 402 11.50 28.68 -10.19
C ALA A 402 12.95 29.19 -10.26
N PRO A 403 13.26 30.17 -11.11
CA PRO A 403 14.63 30.67 -11.28
C PRO A 403 15.30 31.12 -9.97
N ALA A 404 14.59 31.85 -9.11
CA ALA A 404 15.11 32.30 -7.81
C ALA A 404 15.48 31.11 -6.90
N GLN A 405 14.63 30.08 -6.84
CA GLN A 405 14.89 28.88 -6.05
C GLN A 405 16.06 28.05 -6.61
N LEU A 406 16.20 28.02 -7.94
CA LEU A 406 17.34 27.36 -8.58
C LEU A 406 18.67 28.07 -8.21
N GLU A 407 18.69 29.40 -8.20
CA GLU A 407 19.89 30.15 -7.79
C GLU A 407 20.22 29.93 -6.30
N GLU A 408 19.24 29.78 -5.43
CA GLU A 408 19.46 29.40 -4.02
C GLU A 408 20.12 28.02 -3.91
N LEU A 409 19.68 27.04 -4.69
CA LEU A 409 20.27 25.71 -4.73
C LEU A 409 21.70 25.71 -5.28
N VAL A 410 21.96 26.50 -6.33
CA VAL A 410 23.31 26.72 -6.90
C VAL A 410 24.21 27.41 -5.87
N GLY A 411 23.69 28.41 -5.17
CA GLY A 411 24.41 29.10 -4.09
C GLY A 411 24.81 28.14 -2.96
N LEU A 412 23.92 27.26 -2.56
CA LEU A 412 24.20 26.24 -1.56
C LEU A 412 25.30 25.27 -2.04
N ALA A 413 25.19 24.75 -3.26
CA ALA A 413 26.20 23.88 -3.86
C ALA A 413 27.57 24.58 -3.93
N ARG A 414 27.61 25.83 -4.43
CA ARG A 414 28.82 26.67 -4.54
C ARG A 414 29.47 26.88 -3.18
N GLY A 415 28.68 27.17 -2.14
CA GLY A 415 29.20 27.36 -0.77
C GLY A 415 29.97 26.16 -0.24
N VAL A 416 29.69 24.95 -0.78
CA VAL A 416 30.36 23.70 -0.40
C VAL A 416 31.54 23.43 -1.33
N TYR A 417 31.35 23.35 -2.67
CA TYR A 417 32.45 22.95 -3.56
C TYR A 417 33.53 24.04 -3.77
N SER A 418 33.35 25.23 -3.21
CA SER A 418 34.40 26.25 -3.16
C SER A 418 35.31 26.10 -1.94
N GLN A 419 35.02 25.20 -1.01
CA GLN A 419 35.87 24.96 0.14
C GLN A 419 37.05 24.05 -0.24
N ALA A 420 38.18 24.21 0.44
CA ALA A 420 39.32 23.30 0.27
C ALA A 420 38.89 21.85 0.63
N ASP A 421 39.42 20.88 -0.06
CA ASP A 421 39.23 19.45 0.16
C ASP A 421 37.78 18.94 -0.10
N THR A 422 36.95 19.69 -0.81
CA THR A 422 35.65 19.28 -1.26
C THR A 422 35.57 19.14 -2.78
N THR A 423 34.69 18.23 -3.25
CA THR A 423 34.48 18.04 -4.67
C THR A 423 33.25 18.79 -5.15
N PHE A 424 33.11 18.97 -6.45
CA PHE A 424 31.92 19.52 -7.09
C PHE A 424 30.70 18.65 -6.75
N GLU A 425 30.86 17.34 -6.85
CA GLU A 425 29.80 16.36 -6.61
C GLU A 425 29.26 16.43 -5.17
N VAL A 426 30.14 16.65 -4.17
CA VAL A 426 29.72 16.84 -2.77
C VAL A 426 28.88 18.10 -2.62
N GLY A 427 29.27 19.19 -3.28
CA GLY A 427 28.50 20.44 -3.27
C GLY A 427 27.11 20.28 -3.87
N VAL A 428 27.02 19.67 -5.05
CA VAL A 428 25.75 19.39 -5.73
C VAL A 428 24.90 18.42 -4.92
N ALA A 429 25.49 17.39 -4.32
CA ALA A 429 24.80 16.45 -3.45
C ALA A 429 24.15 17.16 -2.24
N ARG A 430 24.82 18.14 -1.65
CA ARG A 430 24.25 18.93 -0.55
C ARG A 430 23.01 19.73 -0.99
N ALA A 431 23.02 20.30 -2.19
CA ALA A 431 21.83 20.96 -2.74
C ALA A 431 20.71 19.96 -3.05
N MET A 432 21.04 18.75 -3.52
CA MET A 432 20.04 17.69 -3.72
C MET A 432 19.40 17.24 -2.40
N MET A 433 20.13 17.19 -1.28
CA MET A 433 19.53 16.97 0.05
C MET A 433 18.48 18.03 0.37
N ALA A 434 18.77 19.31 0.12
CA ALA A 434 17.83 20.40 0.34
C ALA A 434 16.58 20.26 -0.55
N VAL A 435 16.70 19.76 -1.77
CA VAL A 435 15.57 19.46 -2.65
C VAL A 435 14.71 18.36 -2.03
N LEU A 436 15.28 17.24 -1.56
CA LEU A 436 14.54 16.14 -0.96
C LEU A 436 13.91 16.49 0.40
N ALA A 437 14.46 17.47 1.12
CA ALA A 437 13.90 17.98 2.37
C ALA A 437 12.83 19.06 2.15
N SER A 438 12.66 19.54 0.92
CA SER A 438 11.73 20.64 0.58
C SER A 438 10.27 20.19 0.69
N PRO A 439 9.37 21.04 1.22
CA PRO A 439 7.92 20.79 1.11
C PRO A 439 7.45 20.57 -0.33
N ARG A 440 8.09 21.17 -1.34
CA ARG A 440 7.77 20.97 -2.76
C ARG A 440 8.03 19.54 -3.23
N PHE A 441 8.95 18.83 -2.60
CA PHE A 441 9.18 17.42 -2.84
C PHE A 441 8.21 16.56 -2.01
N LEU A 442 8.09 16.85 -0.71
CA LEU A 442 7.32 16.03 0.22
C LEU A 442 5.81 16.09 -0.03
N PHE A 443 5.30 17.23 -0.51
CA PHE A 443 3.88 17.42 -0.79
C PHE A 443 3.62 17.43 -2.30
N ARG A 444 2.43 16.96 -2.64
CA ARG A 444 1.89 17.07 -4.00
C ARG A 444 1.10 18.38 -4.07
N LEU A 445 1.79 19.42 -4.50
CA LEU A 445 1.17 20.73 -4.69
C LEU A 445 0.53 20.78 -6.07
N GLU A 446 -0.71 21.23 -6.12
CA GLU A 446 -1.50 21.39 -7.34
C GLU A 446 -1.78 22.87 -7.55
N GLU A 447 -1.64 23.32 -8.78
CA GLU A 447 -1.84 24.72 -9.16
C GLU A 447 -2.93 24.81 -10.25
N PRO A 448 -3.77 25.85 -10.21
CA PRO A 448 -4.71 26.09 -11.29
C PRO A 448 -3.97 26.54 -12.55
N GLU A 449 -4.57 26.27 -13.71
CA GLU A 449 -4.08 26.81 -14.96
C GLU A 449 -4.13 28.33 -14.91
N ALA A 450 -3.00 29.00 -15.16
CA ALA A 450 -2.78 30.43 -14.92
C ALA A 450 -3.84 31.34 -15.56
N ARG A 451 -4.31 31.00 -16.76
CA ARG A 451 -5.34 31.78 -17.48
C ARG A 451 -6.70 31.76 -16.80
N PHE A 452 -6.99 30.74 -15.99
CA PHE A 452 -8.27 30.58 -15.27
C PHE A 452 -8.14 30.78 -13.75
N ALA A 453 -6.97 31.16 -13.25
CA ALA A 453 -6.73 31.28 -11.81
C ALA A 453 -7.60 32.33 -11.10
N HIS A 454 -8.27 33.21 -11.86
CA HIS A 454 -9.22 34.23 -11.37
C HIS A 454 -10.66 33.71 -11.28
N GLU A 455 -10.99 32.54 -11.86
CA GLU A 455 -12.29 31.92 -11.77
C GLU A 455 -12.42 31.13 -10.44
N ALA A 456 -13.63 30.99 -9.92
CA ALA A 456 -13.87 30.23 -8.68
C ALA A 456 -13.52 28.74 -8.82
N ILE A 457 -13.64 28.19 -10.03
CA ILE A 457 -13.28 26.83 -10.42
C ILE A 457 -12.38 26.93 -11.64
N ALA A 458 -11.21 26.35 -11.59
CA ALA A 458 -10.26 26.33 -12.68
C ALA A 458 -9.75 24.92 -12.97
N PRO A 459 -9.46 24.58 -14.23
CA PRO A 459 -8.67 23.41 -14.54
C PRO A 459 -7.33 23.46 -13.78
N ILE A 460 -6.85 22.30 -13.29
CA ILE A 460 -5.47 22.21 -12.80
C ILE A 460 -4.50 22.34 -13.96
N ASP A 461 -3.29 22.84 -13.70
CA ASP A 461 -2.28 22.91 -14.74
C ASP A 461 -1.82 21.52 -15.21
N GLU A 462 -1.16 21.44 -16.34
CA GLU A 462 -0.76 20.19 -16.97
C GLU A 462 0.25 19.41 -16.11
N TYR A 463 1.11 20.09 -15.34
CA TYR A 463 2.04 19.43 -14.41
C TYR A 463 1.31 18.81 -13.21
N SER A 464 0.30 19.48 -12.68
CA SER A 464 -0.59 18.93 -11.65
C SER A 464 -1.35 17.72 -12.17
N LEU A 465 -1.82 17.78 -13.43
CA LEU A 465 -2.48 16.66 -14.09
C LEU A 465 -1.52 15.47 -14.28
N ALA A 466 -0.31 15.69 -14.75
CA ALA A 466 0.74 14.67 -14.86
C ALA A 466 1.02 14.00 -13.51
N SER A 467 1.12 14.80 -12.45
CA SER A 467 1.29 14.32 -11.09
C SER A 467 0.09 13.50 -10.61
N ARG A 468 -1.16 13.97 -10.82
CA ARG A 468 -2.36 13.19 -10.46
C ARG A 468 -2.38 11.84 -11.14
N LEU A 469 -2.16 11.80 -12.46
CA LEU A 469 -2.15 10.57 -13.24
C LEU A 469 -1.07 9.59 -12.76
N SER A 470 0.16 10.07 -12.59
CA SER A 470 1.29 9.21 -12.24
C SER A 470 1.16 8.62 -10.84
N TYR A 471 0.77 9.41 -9.84
CA TYR A 471 0.54 8.89 -8.50
C TYR A 471 -0.71 8.02 -8.40
N PHE A 472 -1.75 8.29 -9.18
CA PHE A 472 -2.93 7.43 -9.24
C PHE A 472 -2.60 6.05 -9.82
N LEU A 473 -1.93 6.00 -10.98
CA LEU A 473 -1.74 4.75 -11.72
C LEU A 473 -0.41 4.04 -11.41
N TRP A 474 0.61 4.77 -10.92
CA TRP A 474 1.95 4.23 -10.68
C TRP A 474 2.45 4.38 -9.24
N SER A 475 1.74 5.18 -8.41
CA SER A 475 2.20 5.58 -7.06
C SER A 475 3.64 6.12 -7.06
N THR A 476 4.01 6.86 -8.11
CA THR A 476 5.32 7.49 -8.26
C THR A 476 5.24 8.76 -9.10
N MET A 477 6.34 9.48 -9.22
CA MET A 477 6.42 10.72 -9.99
C MET A 477 6.17 10.50 -11.50
N PRO A 478 5.75 11.56 -12.23
CA PRO A 478 5.62 11.52 -13.70
C PRO A 478 6.94 11.14 -14.37
N ASP A 479 6.84 10.40 -15.46
CA ASP A 479 7.99 10.15 -16.34
C ASP A 479 8.25 11.31 -17.30
N GLU A 480 9.33 11.19 -18.05
CA GLU A 480 9.78 12.22 -18.98
C GLU A 480 8.73 12.55 -20.04
N GLU A 481 8.01 11.54 -20.56
CA GLU A 481 6.98 11.74 -21.59
C GLU A 481 5.79 12.55 -21.04
N LEU A 482 5.32 12.25 -19.82
CA LEU A 482 4.26 13.03 -19.17
C LEU A 482 4.71 14.47 -18.90
N MET A 483 5.97 14.66 -18.46
CA MET A 483 6.51 15.99 -18.21
C MET A 483 6.66 16.82 -19.49
N GLN A 484 7.09 16.22 -20.59
CA GLN A 484 7.21 16.91 -21.87
C GLN A 484 5.84 17.26 -22.46
N LEU A 485 4.83 16.39 -22.31
CA LEU A 485 3.46 16.70 -22.73
C LEU A 485 2.89 17.85 -21.89
N ALA A 486 3.15 17.86 -20.58
CA ALA A 486 2.73 18.95 -19.69
C ALA A 486 3.41 20.27 -20.06
N GLU A 487 4.70 20.26 -20.39
CA GLU A 487 5.45 21.44 -20.83
C GLU A 487 4.87 22.06 -22.10
N ARG A 488 4.45 21.24 -23.04
CA ARG A 488 3.81 21.70 -24.28
C ARG A 488 2.32 22.05 -24.15
N GLY A 489 1.72 21.83 -22.96
CA GLY A 489 0.28 22.01 -22.75
C GLY A 489 -0.59 21.03 -23.55
N GLU A 490 -0.10 19.81 -23.77
CA GLU A 490 -0.72 18.80 -24.63
C GLU A 490 -1.26 17.57 -23.87
N LEU A 491 -0.92 17.41 -22.58
CA LEU A 491 -1.25 16.21 -21.83
C LEU A 491 -2.76 15.97 -21.74
N ARG A 492 -3.55 17.03 -21.54
CA ARG A 492 -5.02 16.91 -21.45
C ARG A 492 -5.64 16.42 -22.77
N ARG A 493 -5.08 16.82 -23.92
CA ARG A 493 -5.49 16.35 -25.24
C ARG A 493 -5.10 14.88 -25.45
N GLU A 494 -3.91 14.49 -24.99
CA GLU A 494 -3.36 13.15 -25.15
C GLU A 494 -3.69 12.21 -23.95
N LEU A 495 -4.67 12.57 -23.13
CA LEU A 495 -4.99 11.91 -21.88
C LEU A 495 -5.25 10.40 -22.05
N ARG A 496 -6.16 10.02 -22.94
CA ARG A 496 -6.51 8.61 -23.16
C ARG A 496 -5.36 7.76 -23.70
N PRO A 497 -4.60 8.17 -24.72
CA PRO A 497 -3.37 7.50 -25.13
C PRO A 497 -2.36 7.31 -23.98
N GLN A 498 -2.17 8.35 -23.17
CA GLN A 498 -1.24 8.27 -22.04
C GLN A 498 -1.70 7.30 -20.95
N VAL A 499 -2.97 7.31 -20.59
CA VAL A 499 -3.53 6.32 -19.66
C VAL A 499 -3.36 4.91 -20.18
N ALA A 500 -3.64 4.66 -21.47
CA ALA A 500 -3.45 3.35 -22.09
C ALA A 500 -1.97 2.91 -22.08
N ARG A 501 -1.02 3.82 -22.32
CA ARG A 501 0.42 3.58 -22.18
C ARG A 501 0.77 3.24 -20.73
N MET A 502 0.31 4.05 -19.81
CA MET A 502 0.60 3.91 -18.38
C MET A 502 0.10 2.59 -17.80
N LEU A 503 -1.05 2.13 -18.22
CA LEU A 503 -1.58 0.82 -17.81
C LEU A 503 -0.74 -0.34 -18.34
N LYS A 504 -0.11 -0.22 -19.51
CA LYS A 504 0.81 -1.25 -20.04
C LYS A 504 2.17 -1.27 -19.34
N ASP A 505 2.56 -0.18 -18.72
CA ASP A 505 3.81 -0.07 -17.97
C ASP A 505 3.78 -0.93 -16.69
N GLN A 506 4.91 -1.56 -16.35
CA GLN A 506 5.03 -2.40 -15.16
C GLN A 506 4.72 -1.63 -13.86
N ARG A 507 4.96 -0.33 -13.83
CA ARG A 507 4.65 0.54 -12.68
C ARG A 507 3.17 0.53 -12.32
N SER A 508 2.26 0.24 -13.25
CA SER A 508 0.82 0.14 -13.01
C SER A 508 0.43 -1.00 -12.06
N GLN A 509 1.32 -1.95 -11.80
CA GLN A 509 1.14 -2.94 -10.73
C GLN A 509 1.04 -2.31 -9.35
N ALA A 510 1.58 -1.09 -9.17
CA ALA A 510 1.40 -0.34 -7.94
C ALA A 510 -0.07 0.06 -7.72
N PHE A 511 -0.78 0.48 -8.76
CA PHE A 511 -2.23 0.73 -8.69
C PHE A 511 -2.99 -0.51 -8.23
N VAL A 512 -2.76 -1.63 -8.92
CA VAL A 512 -3.42 -2.91 -8.57
C VAL A 512 -3.20 -3.25 -7.09
N ARG A 513 -1.94 -3.27 -6.64
CA ARG A 513 -1.58 -3.63 -5.26
C ARG A 513 -2.10 -2.64 -4.22
N ASN A 514 -1.98 -1.33 -4.49
CA ASN A 514 -2.33 -0.32 -3.50
C ASN A 514 -3.85 -0.12 -3.42
N PHE A 515 -4.55 -0.11 -4.54
CA PHE A 515 -6.00 0.03 -4.54
C PHE A 515 -6.68 -1.21 -3.98
N THR A 516 -6.45 -2.40 -4.56
CA THR A 516 -7.09 -3.63 -4.09
C THR A 516 -6.63 -4.03 -2.68
N GLY A 517 -5.34 -3.80 -2.39
CA GLY A 517 -4.77 -4.09 -1.08
C GLY A 517 -5.47 -3.36 0.05
N GLN A 518 -5.98 -2.16 -0.21
CA GLN A 518 -6.68 -1.34 0.78
C GLN A 518 -8.19 -1.49 0.69
N TRP A 519 -8.76 -1.33 -0.51
CA TRP A 519 -10.20 -1.46 -0.72
C TRP A 519 -10.73 -2.83 -0.25
N LEU A 520 -10.04 -3.92 -0.59
CA LEU A 520 -10.42 -5.28 -0.23
C LEU A 520 -9.70 -5.80 1.03
N GLN A 521 -8.93 -4.94 1.71
CA GLN A 521 -8.08 -5.32 2.85
C GLN A 521 -7.10 -6.47 2.51
N ALA A 522 -6.78 -6.66 1.23
CA ALA A 522 -5.99 -7.80 0.78
C ALA A 522 -4.54 -7.78 1.29
N ARG A 523 -3.98 -6.62 1.61
CA ARG A 523 -2.65 -6.49 2.23
C ARG A 523 -2.61 -7.03 3.65
N ASP A 524 -3.76 -7.04 4.36
CA ASP A 524 -3.84 -7.39 5.77
C ASP A 524 -3.79 -8.90 5.99
N ILE A 525 -4.01 -9.72 4.94
CA ILE A 525 -3.92 -11.19 5.02
C ILE A 525 -2.58 -11.68 5.59
N GLU A 526 -1.48 -10.94 5.34
CA GLU A 526 -0.15 -11.32 5.79
C GLU A 526 0.00 -11.19 7.31
N SER A 527 -0.75 -10.28 7.94
CA SER A 527 -0.68 -9.97 9.37
C SER A 527 -1.88 -10.46 10.18
N VAL A 528 -3.01 -10.81 9.53
CA VAL A 528 -4.22 -11.24 10.25
C VAL A 528 -3.96 -12.45 11.16
N PRO A 529 -4.35 -12.40 12.45
CA PRO A 529 -3.97 -13.43 13.44
C PRO A 529 -4.90 -14.65 13.39
N ILE A 530 -4.97 -15.36 12.27
CA ILE A 530 -5.77 -16.60 12.17
C ILE A 530 -5.00 -17.80 12.73
N ASN A 531 -5.60 -18.51 13.66
CA ASN A 531 -5.10 -19.78 14.19
C ASN A 531 -5.54 -20.94 13.29
N ALA A 532 -4.76 -21.22 12.27
CA ALA A 532 -5.09 -22.24 11.27
C ALA A 532 -5.29 -23.63 11.89
N ARG A 533 -4.63 -23.97 12.99
CA ARG A 533 -4.75 -25.24 13.70
C ARG A 533 -6.13 -25.42 14.31
N ILE A 534 -6.68 -24.38 14.92
CA ILE A 534 -8.02 -24.41 15.52
C ILE A 534 -9.07 -24.45 14.41
N VAL A 535 -8.91 -23.62 13.36
CA VAL A 535 -9.89 -23.49 12.27
C VAL A 535 -10.00 -24.76 11.42
N MET A 536 -8.88 -25.41 11.09
CA MET A 536 -8.83 -26.59 10.22
C MET A 536 -8.85 -27.93 10.99
N GLY A 537 -8.45 -27.93 12.26
CA GLY A 537 -8.34 -29.14 13.05
C GLY A 537 -7.49 -30.22 12.36
N PRO A 538 -7.96 -31.50 12.38
CA PRO A 538 -7.26 -32.62 11.74
C PRO A 538 -7.19 -32.52 10.20
N SER A 539 -8.08 -31.75 9.59
CA SER A 539 -8.20 -31.61 8.12
C SER A 539 -7.18 -30.65 7.53
N MET A 540 -6.25 -30.14 8.33
CA MET A 540 -5.23 -29.21 7.84
C MET A 540 -4.30 -29.92 6.84
N PRO A 541 -4.16 -29.40 5.60
CA PRO A 541 -3.20 -29.92 4.66
C PRO A 541 -1.80 -29.86 5.25
N ARG A 542 -1.03 -30.92 5.11
CA ARG A 542 0.38 -30.98 5.52
C ARG A 542 1.25 -30.99 4.28
N SER A 543 2.21 -30.10 4.22
CA SER A 543 3.24 -30.17 3.18
C SER A 543 4.04 -31.50 3.31
N ARG A 544 4.72 -31.90 2.24
CA ARG A 544 5.62 -33.07 2.25
C ARG A 544 6.64 -33.04 3.40
N ASP A 545 6.96 -31.84 3.91
CA ASP A 545 7.92 -31.60 5.00
C ASP A 545 7.27 -31.58 6.39
N GLY A 546 5.95 -31.89 6.49
CA GLY A 546 5.21 -31.89 7.76
C GLY A 546 4.91 -30.50 8.34
N ARG A 547 5.21 -29.42 7.63
CA ARG A 547 4.88 -28.04 8.01
C ARG A 547 3.43 -27.72 7.65
N GLN A 548 2.82 -26.85 8.43
CA GLN A 548 1.44 -26.40 8.18
C GLN A 548 1.44 -25.36 7.04
N ASP A 549 0.60 -25.57 6.04
CA ASP A 549 0.60 -24.79 4.79
C ASP A 549 -0.07 -23.41 4.86
N PHE A 550 -0.42 -22.87 6.04
CA PHE A 550 -0.88 -21.49 6.18
C PHE A 550 0.24 -20.57 6.71
N ASP A 551 1.38 -20.63 6.04
CA ASP A 551 2.53 -19.78 6.32
C ASP A 551 2.47 -18.43 5.55
N GLY A 552 3.50 -17.59 5.73
CA GLY A 552 3.57 -16.31 5.02
C GLY A 552 3.61 -16.46 3.49
N ALA A 553 4.13 -17.57 2.95
CA ALA A 553 4.14 -17.81 1.52
C ALA A 553 2.74 -18.10 0.98
N PHE A 554 1.94 -18.89 1.71
CA PHE A 554 0.57 -19.18 1.34
C PHE A 554 -0.35 -17.95 1.45
N ARG A 555 -0.15 -17.12 2.48
CA ARG A 555 -0.86 -15.84 2.63
C ARG A 555 -0.57 -14.89 1.47
N ARG A 556 0.70 -14.77 1.05
CA ARG A 556 1.07 -14.00 -0.15
C ARG A 556 0.47 -14.57 -1.42
N LEU A 557 0.35 -15.90 -1.53
CA LEU A 557 -0.30 -16.55 -2.67
C LEU A 557 -1.79 -16.17 -2.76
N MET A 558 -2.51 -16.21 -1.64
CA MET A 558 -3.91 -15.76 -1.56
C MET A 558 -4.05 -14.28 -1.95
N ARG A 559 -3.18 -13.42 -1.42
CA ARG A 559 -3.14 -12.00 -1.80
C ARG A 559 -2.94 -11.83 -3.30
N SER A 560 -2.00 -12.58 -3.87
CA SER A 560 -1.71 -12.54 -5.30
C SER A 560 -2.88 -13.00 -6.16
N GLU A 561 -3.69 -13.96 -5.70
CA GLU A 561 -4.97 -14.33 -6.34
C GLU A 561 -5.88 -13.12 -6.50
N THR A 562 -6.08 -12.37 -5.42
CA THR A 562 -6.96 -11.19 -5.43
C THR A 562 -6.41 -10.05 -6.32
N GLU A 563 -5.10 -9.80 -6.24
CA GLU A 563 -4.42 -8.79 -7.08
C GLU A 563 -4.49 -9.17 -8.56
N MET A 564 -4.20 -10.41 -8.93
CA MET A 564 -4.27 -10.89 -10.31
C MET A 564 -5.69 -10.89 -10.86
N TYR A 565 -6.67 -11.15 -10.00
CA TYR A 565 -8.07 -11.12 -10.37
C TYR A 565 -8.51 -9.71 -10.80
N PHE A 566 -8.17 -8.70 -10.01
CA PHE A 566 -8.43 -7.30 -10.35
C PHE A 566 -7.61 -6.86 -11.57
N ASP A 567 -6.32 -7.22 -11.65
CA ASP A 567 -5.45 -6.89 -12.77
C ASP A 567 -5.99 -7.43 -14.11
N TYR A 568 -6.54 -8.65 -14.09
CA TYR A 568 -7.17 -9.25 -15.26
C TYR A 568 -8.40 -8.46 -15.72
N ILE A 569 -9.29 -8.09 -14.80
CA ILE A 569 -10.48 -7.27 -15.13
C ILE A 569 -10.05 -5.91 -15.70
N LEU A 570 -9.03 -5.29 -15.11
CA LEU A 570 -8.47 -4.01 -15.55
C LEU A 570 -7.87 -4.11 -16.97
N ARG A 571 -7.04 -5.12 -17.23
CA ARG A 571 -6.29 -5.22 -18.49
C ARG A 571 -7.10 -5.72 -19.67
N GLU A 572 -8.02 -6.63 -19.40
CA GLU A 572 -8.91 -7.20 -20.43
C GLU A 572 -10.20 -6.38 -20.62
N ASP A 573 -10.28 -5.22 -19.93
CA ASP A 573 -11.44 -4.34 -19.94
C ASP A 573 -12.75 -5.10 -19.72
N ARG A 574 -12.77 -5.93 -18.67
CA ARG A 574 -13.91 -6.76 -18.31
C ARG A 574 -14.93 -5.96 -17.52
N SER A 575 -16.13 -6.54 -17.35
CA SER A 575 -17.13 -5.95 -16.47
C SER A 575 -16.69 -6.00 -15.01
N VAL A 576 -16.84 -4.89 -14.31
CA VAL A 576 -16.58 -4.82 -12.86
C VAL A 576 -17.49 -5.73 -12.04
N LEU A 577 -18.62 -6.16 -12.58
CA LEU A 577 -19.52 -7.13 -11.94
C LEU A 577 -18.88 -8.51 -11.82
N GLU A 578 -17.88 -8.82 -12.64
CA GLU A 578 -17.10 -10.05 -12.50
C GLU A 578 -16.31 -10.09 -11.19
N LEU A 579 -16.07 -8.94 -10.54
CA LEU A 579 -15.53 -8.90 -9.18
C LEU A 579 -16.44 -9.62 -8.18
N VAL A 580 -17.75 -9.63 -8.41
CA VAL A 580 -18.72 -10.30 -7.54
C VAL A 580 -19.00 -11.71 -8.02
N GLU A 581 -19.27 -11.91 -9.31
CA GLU A 581 -19.59 -13.22 -9.90
C GLU A 581 -18.84 -13.46 -11.20
N SER A 582 -18.11 -14.56 -11.27
CA SER A 582 -17.43 -15.03 -12.49
C SER A 582 -17.39 -16.54 -12.57
N ASP A 583 -17.04 -17.05 -13.76
CA ASP A 583 -16.81 -18.46 -14.05
C ASP A 583 -15.33 -18.84 -14.03
N TYR A 584 -14.46 -18.01 -13.43
CA TYR A 584 -13.01 -18.24 -13.35
C TYR A 584 -12.43 -17.83 -11.99
N ALA A 585 -11.23 -18.34 -11.72
CA ALA A 585 -10.37 -17.95 -10.60
C ALA A 585 -8.89 -17.95 -11.05
N PHE A 586 -8.00 -17.39 -10.22
CA PHE A 586 -6.55 -17.44 -10.43
C PHE A 586 -5.92 -18.39 -9.42
N LEU A 587 -5.52 -19.57 -9.88
CA LEU A 587 -5.10 -20.65 -9.03
C LEU A 587 -3.77 -21.24 -9.49
N ASN A 588 -3.02 -21.77 -8.54
CA ASN A 588 -1.95 -22.74 -8.74
C ASN A 588 -2.32 -24.08 -8.11
N ASP A 589 -1.43 -25.06 -8.17
CA ASP A 589 -1.65 -26.39 -7.59
C ASP A 589 -2.02 -26.35 -6.10
N LYS A 590 -1.35 -25.50 -5.31
CA LYS A 590 -1.56 -25.40 -3.85
C LYS A 590 -2.91 -24.79 -3.51
N LEU A 591 -3.26 -23.68 -4.17
CA LEU A 591 -4.48 -22.95 -3.89
C LEU A 591 -5.71 -23.72 -4.41
N ALA A 592 -5.61 -24.38 -5.57
CA ALA A 592 -6.65 -25.26 -6.08
C ALA A 592 -6.92 -26.43 -5.15
N ALA A 593 -5.87 -27.12 -4.69
CA ALA A 593 -6.01 -28.20 -3.71
C ALA A 593 -6.64 -27.71 -2.40
N PHE A 594 -6.26 -26.53 -1.91
CA PHE A 594 -6.84 -25.93 -0.72
C PHE A 594 -8.32 -25.59 -0.89
N TYR A 595 -8.73 -25.14 -2.07
CA TYR A 595 -10.13 -24.87 -2.39
C TYR A 595 -10.95 -26.09 -2.76
N GLY A 596 -10.33 -27.28 -2.82
CA GLY A 596 -10.99 -28.52 -3.22
C GLY A 596 -11.35 -28.57 -4.71
N LEU A 597 -10.61 -27.82 -5.54
CA LEU A 597 -10.80 -27.83 -6.98
C LEU A 597 -9.82 -28.80 -7.64
N PRO A 598 -10.25 -29.61 -8.63
CA PRO A 598 -9.39 -30.59 -9.26
C PRO A 598 -8.39 -29.98 -10.24
N GLU A 599 -7.24 -30.67 -10.37
CA GLU A 599 -6.30 -30.66 -11.51
C GLU A 599 -5.78 -29.32 -12.04
N VAL A 600 -5.36 -28.44 -11.12
CA VAL A 600 -4.50 -27.34 -11.54
C VAL A 600 -3.04 -27.76 -11.33
N VAL A 601 -2.22 -27.66 -12.39
CA VAL A 601 -0.81 -28.09 -12.35
C VAL A 601 0.09 -26.87 -12.48
N GLY A 602 1.08 -26.75 -11.59
CA GLY A 602 2.12 -25.74 -11.64
C GLY A 602 2.11 -24.79 -10.43
N GLU A 603 3.27 -24.22 -10.15
CA GLU A 603 3.50 -23.33 -9.00
C GLU A 603 3.01 -21.88 -9.23
N GLN A 604 2.85 -21.49 -10.50
CA GLN A 604 2.43 -20.14 -10.88
C GLN A 604 0.91 -20.05 -10.89
N LEU A 605 0.38 -18.92 -10.42
CA LEU A 605 -1.04 -18.60 -10.56
C LEU A 605 -1.39 -18.45 -12.04
N GLN A 606 -2.48 -19.09 -12.43
CA GLN A 606 -3.01 -19.03 -13.79
C GLN A 606 -4.53 -18.92 -13.75
N ARG A 607 -5.12 -18.33 -14.79
CA ARG A 607 -6.56 -18.26 -14.93
C ARG A 607 -7.14 -19.65 -15.18
N VAL A 608 -8.04 -20.09 -14.32
CA VAL A 608 -8.71 -21.39 -14.36
C VAL A 608 -10.21 -21.19 -14.53
N THR A 609 -10.82 -21.82 -15.51
CA THR A 609 -12.28 -21.86 -15.64
C THR A 609 -12.86 -22.79 -14.56
N LEU A 610 -13.83 -22.28 -13.82
CA LEU A 610 -14.47 -23.04 -12.74
C LEU A 610 -15.52 -23.99 -13.29
N PRO A 611 -15.73 -25.15 -12.63
CA PRO A 611 -16.80 -26.07 -13.01
C PRO A 611 -18.19 -25.41 -12.94
N PRO A 612 -19.14 -25.79 -13.79
CA PRO A 612 -20.52 -25.32 -13.70
C PRO A 612 -21.09 -25.56 -12.29
N GLY A 613 -21.72 -24.53 -11.74
CA GLY A 613 -22.28 -24.61 -10.39
C GLY A 613 -21.27 -24.45 -9.25
N SER A 614 -20.03 -24.09 -9.54
CA SER A 614 -19.02 -23.80 -8.53
C SER A 614 -19.51 -22.74 -7.54
N VAL A 615 -19.23 -22.93 -6.27
CA VAL A 615 -19.45 -21.92 -5.23
C VAL A 615 -18.43 -20.79 -5.30
N ARG A 616 -17.28 -21.05 -5.95
CA ARG A 616 -16.20 -20.08 -6.18
C ARG A 616 -16.53 -19.16 -7.35
N GLY A 617 -15.65 -18.19 -7.57
CA GLY A 617 -15.80 -17.15 -8.58
C GLY A 617 -16.19 -15.81 -7.95
N GLY A 618 -15.42 -14.76 -8.23
CA GLY A 618 -15.54 -13.47 -7.58
C GLY A 618 -14.82 -13.40 -6.22
N ILE A 619 -14.57 -12.17 -5.80
CA ILE A 619 -13.72 -11.86 -4.63
C ILE A 619 -14.32 -12.31 -3.30
N LEU A 620 -15.66 -12.39 -3.18
CA LEU A 620 -16.35 -12.77 -1.95
C LEU A 620 -16.04 -14.21 -1.50
N THR A 621 -15.56 -15.04 -2.41
CA THR A 621 -15.24 -16.44 -2.14
C THR A 621 -13.74 -16.74 -2.18
N GLN A 622 -12.90 -15.72 -2.30
CA GLN A 622 -11.44 -15.84 -2.19
C GLN A 622 -11.00 -15.97 -0.74
N GLY A 623 -9.97 -16.76 -0.51
CA GLY A 623 -9.43 -16.99 0.83
C GLY A 623 -8.96 -15.71 1.52
N THR A 624 -8.47 -14.75 0.76
CA THR A 624 -8.06 -13.43 1.27
C THR A 624 -9.21 -12.72 1.98
N VAL A 625 -10.32 -12.49 1.26
CA VAL A 625 -11.49 -11.77 1.81
C VAL A 625 -12.09 -12.54 3.00
N LEU A 626 -12.21 -13.87 2.87
CA LEU A 626 -12.77 -14.72 3.92
C LEU A 626 -11.90 -14.73 5.19
N ALA A 627 -10.58 -14.64 5.06
CA ALA A 627 -9.68 -14.62 6.20
C ALA A 627 -9.63 -13.24 6.89
N VAL A 628 -9.51 -12.14 6.15
CA VAL A 628 -9.45 -10.80 6.76
C VAL A 628 -10.76 -10.41 7.44
N THR A 629 -11.87 -11.00 7.03
CA THR A 629 -13.20 -10.81 7.63
C THR A 629 -13.57 -11.86 8.70
N SER A 630 -12.59 -12.57 9.23
CA SER A 630 -12.80 -13.59 10.26
C SER A 630 -12.15 -13.20 11.60
N ASN A 631 -12.51 -13.92 12.65
CA ASN A 631 -11.85 -13.84 13.95
C ASN A 631 -10.68 -14.85 14.01
N PRO A 632 -9.76 -14.73 14.98
CA PRO A 632 -8.58 -15.60 15.03
C PRO A 632 -8.85 -17.10 15.05
N THR A 633 -9.97 -17.53 15.61
CA THR A 633 -10.31 -18.94 15.81
C THR A 633 -11.60 -19.39 15.14
N ARG A 634 -12.39 -18.46 14.59
CA ARG A 634 -13.69 -18.73 13.98
C ARG A 634 -14.07 -17.70 12.93
N THR A 635 -15.09 -17.97 12.15
CA THR A 635 -15.73 -17.03 11.24
C THR A 635 -16.40 -15.87 11.98
N SER A 636 -16.76 -14.82 11.25
CA SER A 636 -17.55 -13.70 11.76
C SER A 636 -18.54 -13.25 10.70
N PRO A 637 -19.81 -13.76 10.73
CA PRO A 637 -20.85 -13.28 9.83
C PRO A 637 -21.03 -11.77 9.84
N VAL A 638 -20.91 -11.16 11.02
CA VAL A 638 -21.00 -9.70 11.18
C VAL A 638 -19.92 -8.99 10.36
N LYS A 639 -18.64 -9.37 10.51
CA LYS A 639 -17.54 -8.76 9.71
C LYS A 639 -17.69 -9.02 8.22
N ARG A 640 -18.11 -10.25 7.83
CA ARG A 640 -18.34 -10.62 6.44
C ARG A 640 -19.49 -9.81 5.83
N GLY A 641 -20.60 -9.68 6.55
CA GLY A 641 -21.73 -8.88 6.12
C GLY A 641 -21.42 -7.40 6.05
N LEU A 642 -20.73 -6.87 7.05
CA LEU A 642 -20.28 -5.48 7.06
C LEU A 642 -19.34 -5.21 5.88
N PHE A 643 -18.37 -6.09 5.62
CA PHE A 643 -17.48 -5.96 4.46
C PHE A 643 -18.24 -5.87 3.14
N ILE A 644 -19.27 -6.70 2.94
CA ILE A 644 -20.10 -6.64 1.73
C ILE A 644 -20.85 -5.32 1.65
N LEU A 645 -21.45 -4.85 2.75
CA LEU A 645 -22.14 -3.57 2.79
C LEU A 645 -21.22 -2.38 2.53
N GLU A 646 -20.01 -2.37 3.09
CA GLU A 646 -19.08 -1.26 2.97
C GLU A 646 -18.30 -1.24 1.65
N ASN A 647 -17.88 -2.42 1.15
CA ASN A 647 -16.92 -2.49 0.07
C ASN A 647 -17.52 -2.96 -1.26
N ILE A 648 -18.74 -3.51 -1.25
CA ILE A 648 -19.42 -4.01 -2.45
C ILE A 648 -20.68 -3.23 -2.74
N LEU A 649 -21.52 -2.97 -1.71
CA LEU A 649 -22.82 -2.32 -1.88
C LEU A 649 -22.84 -0.82 -1.51
N GLY A 650 -21.81 -0.32 -0.84
CA GLY A 650 -21.71 1.11 -0.46
C GLY A 650 -22.80 1.58 0.51
N THR A 651 -23.38 0.68 1.28
CA THR A 651 -24.49 0.96 2.21
C THR A 651 -24.19 0.46 3.63
N PRO A 652 -23.08 0.90 4.27
CA PRO A 652 -22.75 0.49 5.62
C PRO A 652 -23.83 0.92 6.63
N PRO A 653 -24.04 0.15 7.69
CA PRO A 653 -24.85 0.61 8.82
C PRO A 653 -24.09 1.72 9.57
N PRO A 654 -24.79 2.50 10.42
CA PRO A 654 -24.10 3.43 11.31
C PRO A 654 -23.14 2.68 12.26
N PRO A 655 -22.14 3.39 12.82
CA PRO A 655 -21.21 2.80 13.79
C PRO A 655 -21.96 2.14 14.95
N ALA A 656 -21.43 1.03 15.45
CA ALA A 656 -22.02 0.34 16.61
C ALA A 656 -22.02 1.25 17.84
N PRO A 657 -23.08 1.19 18.69
CA PRO A 657 -23.07 1.87 19.98
C PRO A 657 -21.86 1.43 20.84
N PRO A 658 -21.37 2.28 21.77
CA PRO A 658 -20.20 1.96 22.57
C PRO A 658 -20.37 0.76 23.52
N ASP A 659 -21.62 0.46 23.96
CA ASP A 659 -21.92 -0.57 24.95
C ASP A 659 -22.59 -1.81 24.33
N VAL A 660 -22.01 -2.37 23.27
CA VAL A 660 -22.49 -3.61 22.66
C VAL A 660 -22.09 -4.82 23.51
N PRO A 661 -23.05 -5.65 23.99
CA PRO A 661 -22.73 -6.86 24.72
C PRO A 661 -21.88 -7.83 23.89
N ASP A 662 -20.95 -8.54 24.54
CA ASP A 662 -20.16 -9.56 23.86
C ASP A 662 -21.06 -10.72 23.38
N LEU A 663 -20.89 -11.11 22.10
CA LEU A 663 -21.65 -12.22 21.54
C LEU A 663 -21.48 -13.54 22.31
N GLU A 664 -20.34 -13.72 22.97
CA GLU A 664 -20.07 -14.91 23.80
C GLU A 664 -21.01 -14.97 25.04
N GLU A 665 -21.59 -13.87 25.47
CA GLU A 665 -22.59 -13.87 26.56
C GLU A 665 -23.86 -14.63 26.18
N ALA A 666 -24.23 -14.61 24.89
CA ALA A 666 -25.39 -15.36 24.39
C ALA A 666 -25.24 -16.89 24.60
N LYS A 667 -24.00 -17.41 24.72
CA LYS A 667 -23.80 -18.86 25.04
C LYS A 667 -24.45 -19.30 26.32
N LYS A 668 -24.62 -18.42 27.28
CA LYS A 668 -25.23 -18.73 28.60
C LYS A 668 -26.66 -19.22 28.47
N GLU A 669 -27.37 -18.81 27.41
CA GLU A 669 -28.78 -19.17 27.18
C GLU A 669 -28.94 -20.60 26.66
N PHE A 670 -27.88 -21.27 26.19
CA PHE A 670 -27.95 -22.60 25.57
C PHE A 670 -27.66 -23.78 26.51
N GLY A 671 -27.64 -23.56 27.82
CA GLY A 671 -27.61 -24.59 28.83
C GLY A 671 -26.43 -25.57 28.75
N GLY A 672 -25.27 -25.14 28.26
CA GLY A 672 -24.03 -25.93 28.10
C GLY A 672 -23.93 -26.68 26.77
N ARG A 673 -24.91 -26.57 25.87
CA ARG A 673 -24.77 -26.97 24.46
C ARG A 673 -23.92 -25.95 23.71
N GLU A 674 -23.02 -26.38 22.81
CA GLU A 674 -22.33 -25.49 21.90
C GLU A 674 -23.30 -25.03 20.79
N PRO A 675 -23.70 -23.74 20.77
CA PRO A 675 -24.65 -23.24 19.77
C PRO A 675 -23.95 -22.97 18.45
N LYS A 676 -24.71 -22.98 17.34
CA LYS A 676 -24.26 -22.40 16.08
C LYS A 676 -24.11 -20.88 16.23
N LEU A 677 -23.25 -20.29 15.43
CA LEU A 677 -23.07 -18.84 15.41
C LEU A 677 -24.36 -18.11 14.99
N SER A 678 -25.13 -18.67 14.07
CA SER A 678 -26.46 -18.16 13.67
C SER A 678 -27.47 -18.12 14.83
N GLU A 679 -27.44 -19.11 15.74
CA GLU A 679 -28.31 -19.14 16.94
C GLU A 679 -27.89 -18.03 17.93
N MET A 680 -26.60 -17.85 18.14
CA MET A 680 -26.09 -16.78 19.01
C MET A 680 -26.46 -15.39 18.48
N LEU A 681 -26.34 -15.19 17.16
CA LEU A 681 -26.74 -13.97 16.50
C LEU A 681 -28.25 -13.73 16.58
N ALA A 682 -29.07 -14.80 16.52
CA ALA A 682 -30.52 -14.69 16.69
C ALA A 682 -30.90 -14.18 18.10
N VAL A 683 -30.24 -14.68 19.14
CA VAL A 683 -30.39 -14.19 20.52
C VAL A 683 -29.97 -12.71 20.61
N HIS A 684 -28.83 -12.33 20.01
CA HIS A 684 -28.35 -10.95 20.02
C HIS A 684 -29.33 -9.99 19.29
N ARG A 685 -29.91 -10.42 18.18
CA ARG A 685 -30.90 -9.65 17.42
C ARG A 685 -32.26 -9.48 18.12
N ALA A 686 -32.56 -10.28 19.14
CA ALA A 686 -33.79 -10.11 19.92
C ALA A 686 -33.84 -8.72 20.62
N ASN A 687 -32.67 -8.06 20.77
CA ASN A 687 -32.62 -6.68 21.24
C ASN A 687 -32.93 -5.71 20.07
N PRO A 688 -33.97 -4.86 20.17
CA PRO A 688 -34.37 -3.93 19.10
C PRO A 688 -33.26 -2.94 18.67
N LEU A 689 -32.37 -2.56 19.59
CA LEU A 689 -31.23 -1.68 19.27
C LEU A 689 -30.21 -2.37 18.35
N CYS A 690 -30.08 -3.70 18.44
CA CYS A 690 -29.13 -4.49 17.66
C CYS A 690 -29.75 -4.95 16.32
N SER A 691 -31.07 -5.22 16.29
CA SER A 691 -31.76 -5.80 15.14
C SER A 691 -31.59 -4.96 13.87
N SER A 692 -31.72 -3.64 13.95
CA SER A 692 -31.70 -2.75 12.80
C SER A 692 -30.39 -2.81 11.97
N CYS A 693 -29.25 -3.04 12.62
CA CYS A 693 -27.96 -3.25 11.94
C CYS A 693 -27.78 -4.70 11.53
N HIS A 694 -28.11 -5.65 12.42
CA HIS A 694 -27.90 -7.07 12.17
C HIS A 694 -28.81 -7.64 11.08
N GLU A 695 -30.03 -7.15 10.91
CA GLU A 695 -30.91 -7.50 9.80
C GLU A 695 -30.30 -7.20 8.42
N ARG A 696 -29.42 -6.23 8.35
CA ARG A 696 -28.70 -5.87 7.12
C ARG A 696 -27.42 -6.70 6.93
N MET A 697 -26.68 -6.95 8.00
CA MET A 697 -25.34 -7.58 7.94
C MET A 697 -25.41 -9.11 7.97
N ASP A 698 -26.21 -9.67 8.89
CA ASP A 698 -26.17 -11.09 9.19
C ASP A 698 -26.57 -11.99 8.01
N PRO A 699 -27.62 -11.69 7.22
CA PRO A 699 -27.94 -12.53 6.06
C PRO A 699 -26.81 -12.63 5.06
N LEU A 700 -26.13 -11.51 4.80
CA LEU A 700 -24.97 -11.45 3.89
C LEU A 700 -23.79 -12.28 4.41
N GLY A 701 -23.51 -12.18 5.71
CA GLY A 701 -22.40 -12.91 6.32
C GLY A 701 -22.68 -14.40 6.50
N LEU A 702 -23.92 -14.76 6.87
CA LEU A 702 -24.34 -16.16 7.03
C LEU A 702 -24.32 -16.92 5.70
N ALA A 703 -24.57 -16.25 4.58
CA ALA A 703 -24.44 -16.84 3.25
C ALA A 703 -23.01 -17.35 2.95
N LEU A 704 -22.00 -16.83 3.66
CA LEU A 704 -20.60 -17.21 3.50
C LEU A 704 -20.13 -18.23 4.57
N GLU A 705 -20.99 -18.72 5.45
CA GLU A 705 -20.59 -19.60 6.56
C GLU A 705 -20.18 -21.01 6.13
N ASN A 706 -20.53 -21.42 4.93
CA ASN A 706 -19.93 -22.63 4.32
C ASN A 706 -18.42 -22.47 4.04
N PHE A 707 -17.85 -21.29 4.15
CA PHE A 707 -16.40 -21.06 4.14
C PHE A 707 -15.93 -20.83 5.58
N ASN A 708 -14.97 -21.63 6.03
CA ASN A 708 -14.33 -21.42 7.34
C ASN A 708 -13.48 -20.11 7.36
N ALA A 709 -12.82 -19.82 8.48
CA ALA A 709 -12.03 -18.60 8.64
C ALA A 709 -10.77 -18.52 7.75
N LEU A 710 -10.39 -19.60 7.07
CA LEU A 710 -9.30 -19.62 6.09
C LEU A 710 -9.82 -19.66 4.64
N GLY A 711 -11.13 -19.75 4.46
CA GLY A 711 -11.75 -19.85 3.15
C GLY A 711 -11.91 -21.28 2.61
N ALA A 712 -11.61 -22.33 3.37
CA ALA A 712 -11.92 -23.69 2.97
C ALA A 712 -13.42 -23.98 3.16
N TRP A 713 -13.99 -24.80 2.28
CA TRP A 713 -15.40 -25.19 2.33
C TRP A 713 -15.71 -26.12 3.50
N ARG A 714 -16.89 -25.96 4.12
CA ARG A 714 -17.45 -26.83 5.16
C ARG A 714 -18.97 -26.93 5.04
N ASP A 715 -19.55 -28.07 5.33
CA ASP A 715 -20.99 -28.30 5.27
C ASP A 715 -21.65 -28.19 6.65
N THR A 716 -20.86 -28.28 7.71
CA THR A 716 -21.35 -28.31 9.10
C THR A 716 -20.57 -27.33 9.99
N GLU A 717 -21.28 -26.84 11.01
CA GLU A 717 -20.73 -26.09 12.14
C GLU A 717 -21.22 -26.71 13.45
N ALA A 718 -20.32 -26.95 14.41
CA ALA A 718 -20.64 -27.62 15.68
C ALA A 718 -21.42 -28.95 15.48
N GLY A 719 -21.11 -29.68 14.40
CA GLY A 719 -21.77 -30.95 14.06
C GLY A 719 -23.17 -30.82 13.45
N GLN A 720 -23.65 -29.61 13.18
CA GLN A 720 -24.98 -29.38 12.58
C GLN A 720 -24.83 -28.79 11.16
N PRO A 721 -25.75 -29.02 10.23
CA PRO A 721 -25.73 -28.43 8.89
C PRO A 721 -25.74 -26.90 8.94
N ILE A 722 -25.00 -26.29 8.04
CA ILE A 722 -25.01 -24.83 7.86
C ILE A 722 -26.22 -24.46 6.99
N GLU A 723 -26.90 -23.40 7.38
CA GLU A 723 -28.07 -22.84 6.69
C GLU A 723 -27.72 -21.47 6.11
N PRO A 724 -27.24 -21.39 4.85
CA PRO A 724 -26.77 -20.15 4.25
C PRO A 724 -27.87 -19.30 3.62
N ALA A 725 -29.13 -19.78 3.61
CA ALA A 725 -30.24 -19.06 3.04
C ALA A 725 -30.53 -17.77 3.80
N GLY A 726 -30.92 -16.73 3.08
CA GLY A 726 -31.22 -15.45 3.67
C GLY A 726 -32.05 -14.54 2.78
N ARG A 727 -32.36 -13.34 3.33
CA ARG A 727 -33.06 -12.29 2.63
C ARG A 727 -32.40 -10.97 2.91
N LEU A 728 -32.15 -10.18 1.86
CA LEU A 728 -31.62 -8.83 2.01
C LEU A 728 -32.67 -7.90 2.65
N ALA A 729 -32.22 -6.87 3.35
CA ALA A 729 -33.12 -5.83 3.88
C ALA A 729 -33.95 -5.14 2.77
N THR A 730 -33.48 -5.20 1.55
CA THR A 730 -34.15 -4.71 0.34
C THR A 730 -35.18 -5.69 -0.24
N GLY A 731 -35.27 -6.91 0.31
CA GLY A 731 -36.31 -7.88 0.05
C GLY A 731 -35.96 -9.06 -0.86
N GLU A 732 -34.81 -9.06 -1.51
CA GLU A 732 -34.35 -10.16 -2.36
C GLU A 732 -33.93 -11.36 -1.50
N SER A 733 -34.38 -12.56 -1.86
CA SER A 733 -34.05 -13.80 -1.17
C SER A 733 -33.00 -14.58 -1.95
N PHE A 734 -32.22 -15.40 -1.24
CA PHE A 734 -31.23 -16.30 -1.80
C PHE A 734 -31.11 -17.58 -0.95
N ALA A 735 -30.80 -18.69 -1.59
CA ALA A 735 -30.67 -19.99 -0.93
C ALA A 735 -29.21 -20.27 -0.49
N ASP A 736 -28.24 -19.75 -1.19
CA ASP A 736 -26.80 -19.94 -0.92
C ASP A 736 -25.94 -18.78 -1.46
N VAL A 737 -24.63 -18.90 -1.32
CA VAL A 737 -23.66 -17.88 -1.79
C VAL A 737 -23.69 -17.68 -3.31
N ARG A 738 -24.02 -18.72 -4.10
CA ARG A 738 -24.14 -18.60 -5.57
C ARG A 738 -25.30 -17.70 -5.94
N GLU A 739 -26.43 -17.92 -5.28
CA GLU A 739 -27.63 -17.13 -5.50
C GLU A 739 -27.46 -15.71 -4.94
N LEU A 740 -26.80 -15.56 -3.78
CA LEU A 740 -26.45 -14.24 -3.27
C LEU A 740 -25.64 -13.41 -4.28
N LYS A 741 -24.58 -14.01 -4.87
CA LYS A 741 -23.77 -13.33 -5.90
C LYS A 741 -24.62 -12.89 -7.10
N ARG A 742 -25.52 -13.78 -7.57
CA ARG A 742 -26.45 -13.46 -8.68
C ARG A 742 -27.43 -12.35 -8.32
N VAL A 743 -27.97 -12.36 -7.12
CA VAL A 743 -28.84 -11.30 -6.61
C VAL A 743 -28.10 -9.96 -6.62
N ILE A 744 -26.85 -9.93 -6.11
CA ILE A 744 -26.04 -8.70 -6.10
C ILE A 744 -25.82 -8.21 -7.53
N VAL A 745 -25.40 -9.07 -8.46
CA VAL A 745 -25.10 -8.70 -9.85
C VAL A 745 -26.34 -8.30 -10.64
N ARG A 746 -27.47 -8.96 -10.41
CA ARG A 746 -28.69 -8.71 -11.16
C ARG A 746 -29.51 -7.56 -10.59
N ASP A 747 -29.77 -7.58 -9.27
CA ASP A 747 -30.74 -6.72 -8.62
C ASP A 747 -30.10 -5.53 -7.91
N ARG A 748 -28.80 -5.64 -7.54
CA ARG A 748 -28.03 -4.63 -6.82
C ARG A 748 -26.86 -4.07 -7.61
N LYS A 749 -26.82 -4.28 -8.93
CA LYS A 749 -25.71 -3.81 -9.79
C LYS A 749 -25.44 -2.31 -9.67
N ALA A 750 -26.48 -1.50 -9.53
CA ALA A 750 -26.35 -0.05 -9.37
C ALA A 750 -25.59 0.32 -8.08
N ASP A 751 -25.79 -0.43 -7.01
CA ASP A 751 -25.07 -0.22 -5.75
C ASP A 751 -23.59 -0.61 -5.91
N VAL A 752 -23.31 -1.73 -6.61
CA VAL A 752 -21.93 -2.14 -6.93
C VAL A 752 -21.21 -1.08 -7.75
N TYR A 753 -21.86 -0.55 -8.79
CA TYR A 753 -21.28 0.51 -9.61
C TYR A 753 -21.01 1.78 -8.81
N HIS A 754 -21.96 2.19 -7.97
CA HIS A 754 -21.83 3.33 -7.11
C HIS A 754 -20.70 3.17 -6.09
N CYS A 755 -20.69 2.03 -5.38
CA CYS A 755 -19.68 1.73 -4.38
C CYS A 755 -18.28 1.74 -4.98
N LEU A 756 -18.07 1.01 -6.08
CA LEU A 756 -16.76 0.96 -6.72
C LEU A 756 -16.33 2.32 -7.27
N THR A 757 -17.27 3.11 -7.80
CA THR A 757 -17.02 4.50 -8.23
C THR A 757 -16.59 5.36 -7.04
N GLU A 758 -17.29 5.28 -5.90
CA GLU A 758 -16.95 6.00 -4.66
C GLU A 758 -15.54 5.62 -4.18
N LYS A 759 -15.22 4.32 -4.12
CA LYS A 759 -13.90 3.83 -3.71
C LYS A 759 -12.78 4.31 -4.66
N LEU A 760 -12.98 4.19 -5.97
CA LEU A 760 -11.95 4.56 -6.93
C LEU A 760 -11.74 6.07 -7.00
N LEU A 761 -12.81 6.86 -6.93
CA LEU A 761 -12.72 8.32 -6.91
C LEU A 761 -12.03 8.81 -5.63
N THR A 762 -12.39 8.25 -4.47
CA THR A 762 -11.72 8.53 -3.19
C THR A 762 -10.21 8.27 -3.27
N TYR A 763 -9.82 7.12 -3.79
CA TYR A 763 -8.42 6.76 -3.97
C TYR A 763 -7.70 7.70 -4.95
N ALA A 764 -8.30 8.01 -6.09
CA ALA A 764 -7.71 8.87 -7.13
C ALA A 764 -7.51 10.31 -6.64
N LEU A 765 -8.50 10.87 -5.91
CA LEU A 765 -8.44 12.22 -5.37
C LEU A 765 -7.60 12.29 -4.09
N GLY A 766 -7.47 11.19 -3.34
CA GLY A 766 -6.79 11.15 -2.05
C GLY A 766 -7.46 12.05 -1.00
N ARG A 767 -8.79 12.10 -0.99
CA ARG A 767 -9.62 12.76 0.00
C ARG A 767 -10.98 12.05 0.16
N GLY A 768 -11.62 12.25 1.27
CA GLY A 768 -13.02 11.85 1.44
C GLY A 768 -13.93 12.56 0.43
N LEU A 769 -15.00 11.87 0.03
CA LEU A 769 -16.03 12.45 -0.81
C LEU A 769 -17.10 13.12 0.06
N GLU A 770 -17.63 14.23 -0.44
CA GLU A 770 -18.62 15.06 0.25
C GLU A 770 -19.88 15.22 -0.62
N TYR A 771 -20.86 15.96 -0.12
CA TYR A 771 -22.14 16.15 -0.79
C TYR A 771 -22.02 16.66 -2.24
N TYR A 772 -21.03 17.50 -2.54
CA TYR A 772 -20.82 18.07 -3.89
C TYR A 772 -20.28 17.03 -4.90
N ASP A 773 -19.73 15.91 -4.45
CA ASP A 773 -19.26 14.84 -5.33
C ASP A 773 -20.39 13.91 -5.82
N THR A 774 -21.60 14.00 -5.22
CA THR A 774 -22.71 13.08 -5.50
C THR A 774 -23.15 13.08 -6.97
N TYR A 775 -23.16 14.26 -7.60
CA TYR A 775 -23.50 14.36 -9.03
C TYR A 775 -22.48 13.62 -9.93
N VAL A 776 -21.21 13.80 -9.65
CA VAL A 776 -20.11 13.15 -10.41
C VAL A 776 -20.14 11.64 -10.21
N LEU A 777 -20.44 11.16 -8.99
CA LEU A 777 -20.61 9.73 -8.72
C LEU A 777 -21.74 9.14 -9.57
N ASP A 778 -22.88 9.81 -9.63
CA ASP A 778 -24.04 9.38 -10.43
C ASP A 778 -23.71 9.38 -11.93
N GLU A 779 -23.00 10.40 -12.41
CA GLU A 779 -22.58 10.49 -13.81
C GLU A 779 -21.64 9.34 -14.20
N ILE A 780 -20.66 9.02 -13.36
CA ILE A 780 -19.71 7.93 -13.61
C ILE A 780 -20.44 6.59 -13.55
N ALA A 781 -21.32 6.37 -12.55
CA ALA A 781 -22.09 5.14 -12.43
C ALA A 781 -23.03 4.92 -13.63
N ALA A 782 -23.65 5.99 -14.15
CA ALA A 782 -24.47 5.92 -15.35
C ALA A 782 -23.66 5.59 -16.61
N LYS A 783 -22.44 6.17 -16.76
CA LYS A 783 -21.52 5.81 -17.86
C LYS A 783 -21.10 4.34 -17.77
N LEU A 784 -20.86 3.87 -16.56
CA LEU A 784 -20.49 2.48 -16.29
C LEU A 784 -21.63 1.51 -16.68
N GLU A 785 -22.85 1.85 -16.33
CA GLU A 785 -24.03 1.07 -16.73
C GLU A 785 -24.24 1.05 -18.25
N GLN A 786 -24.10 2.19 -18.93
CA GLN A 786 -24.18 2.30 -20.39
C GLN A 786 -23.10 1.48 -21.12
N ALA A 787 -21.97 1.27 -20.47
CA ALA A 787 -20.85 0.49 -20.99
C ALA A 787 -20.84 -0.98 -20.49
N ASP A 788 -21.96 -1.51 -20.03
CA ASP A 788 -22.10 -2.88 -19.49
C ASP A 788 -21.04 -3.21 -18.40
N GLY A 789 -20.73 -2.23 -17.58
CA GLY A 789 -19.79 -2.39 -16.48
C GLY A 789 -18.31 -2.41 -16.86
N LYS A 790 -17.92 -2.02 -18.07
CA LYS A 790 -16.54 -2.01 -18.52
C LYS A 790 -15.62 -1.22 -17.59
N MET A 791 -14.50 -1.82 -17.19
CA MET A 791 -13.52 -1.19 -16.31
C MET A 791 -12.97 0.13 -16.86
N SER A 792 -12.79 0.22 -18.19
CA SER A 792 -12.38 1.46 -18.85
C SER A 792 -13.37 2.60 -18.68
N ALA A 793 -14.69 2.31 -18.66
CA ALA A 793 -15.70 3.34 -18.45
C ALA A 793 -15.60 3.93 -17.02
N LEU A 794 -15.33 3.09 -16.02
CA LEU A 794 -15.08 3.53 -14.66
C LEU A 794 -13.81 4.37 -14.58
N LEU A 795 -12.69 3.85 -15.09
CA LEU A 795 -11.39 4.50 -15.01
C LEU A 795 -11.40 5.88 -15.70
N PHE A 796 -11.89 5.94 -16.94
CA PHE A 796 -11.99 7.21 -17.64
C PHE A 796 -13.07 8.11 -17.06
N GLY A 797 -14.16 7.55 -16.52
CA GLY A 797 -15.14 8.30 -15.77
C GLY A 797 -14.51 9.09 -14.62
N VAL A 798 -13.63 8.47 -13.87
CA VAL A 798 -12.86 9.11 -12.78
C VAL A 798 -11.85 10.13 -13.33
N ILE A 799 -11.00 9.72 -14.28
CA ILE A 799 -9.91 10.58 -14.80
C ILE A 799 -10.44 11.83 -15.51
N GLU A 800 -11.55 11.73 -16.22
CA GLU A 800 -12.16 12.82 -16.98
C GLU A 800 -13.15 13.65 -16.13
N SER A 801 -13.37 13.27 -14.86
CA SER A 801 -14.31 13.97 -13.99
C SER A 801 -13.81 15.36 -13.56
N ALA A 802 -14.75 16.26 -13.24
CA ALA A 802 -14.41 17.60 -12.75
C ALA A 802 -13.51 17.58 -11.50
N PRO A 803 -13.73 16.74 -10.47
CA PRO A 803 -12.85 16.65 -9.32
C PRO A 803 -11.41 16.23 -9.67
N PHE A 804 -11.22 15.42 -10.71
CA PHE A 804 -9.90 14.99 -11.15
C PHE A 804 -9.21 16.01 -12.07
N GLN A 805 -9.97 16.79 -12.85
CA GLN A 805 -9.47 17.70 -13.87
C GLN A 805 -9.36 19.16 -13.41
N SER A 806 -10.03 19.52 -12.31
CA SER A 806 -10.18 20.90 -11.87
C SER A 806 -9.97 21.03 -10.37
N GLN A 807 -9.93 22.26 -9.89
CA GLN A 807 -9.89 22.61 -8.47
C GLN A 807 -10.61 23.91 -8.19
N ARG A 808 -11.05 24.12 -6.94
CA ARG A 808 -11.47 25.44 -6.45
C ARG A 808 -10.22 26.34 -6.34
N THR A 809 -10.33 27.58 -6.76
CA THR A 809 -9.28 28.56 -6.59
C THR A 809 -9.40 29.27 -5.23
N GLN A 810 -8.30 29.79 -4.71
CA GLN A 810 -8.28 30.47 -3.38
C GLN A 810 -9.08 31.79 -3.34
N THR A 811 -9.56 32.28 -4.47
CA THR A 811 -10.40 33.50 -4.54
C THR A 811 -11.84 33.25 -4.09
N ALA A 812 -12.29 32.01 -3.95
CA ALA A 812 -13.57 31.73 -3.30
C ALA A 812 -13.43 31.91 -1.77
N PRO A 813 -14.29 32.72 -1.10
CA PRO A 813 -14.22 32.84 0.35
C PRO A 813 -14.44 31.47 0.98
N VAL A 814 -13.42 30.97 1.67
CA VAL A 814 -13.53 29.76 2.50
C VAL A 814 -14.56 30.08 3.57
N ARG A 815 -15.76 29.55 3.44
CA ARG A 815 -16.69 29.47 4.57
C ARG A 815 -16.09 28.47 5.55
N VAL A 816 -15.33 28.97 6.49
CA VAL A 816 -14.95 28.22 7.68
C VAL A 816 -16.27 27.90 8.39
N SER A 817 -16.75 26.67 8.24
CA SER A 817 -17.75 26.14 9.14
C SER A 817 -17.15 26.22 10.53
N HIS A 818 -17.79 26.92 11.43
CA HIS A 818 -17.35 27.15 12.80
C HIS A 818 -16.91 25.82 13.42
N LEU A 819 -15.63 25.71 13.72
CA LEU A 819 -15.14 24.74 14.68
C LEU A 819 -15.91 24.98 15.99
N ASP A 820 -16.52 23.93 16.49
CA ASP A 820 -17.30 23.89 17.72
C ASP A 820 -16.54 24.63 18.86
N PRO A 821 -17.11 25.70 19.44
CA PRO A 821 -16.47 26.42 20.54
C PRO A 821 -16.16 25.56 21.78
N ALA A 822 -16.73 24.35 21.83
CA ALA A 822 -16.51 23.41 22.93
C ALA A 822 -15.11 22.76 22.95
N LEU A 823 -14.35 22.82 21.83
CA LEU A 823 -12.97 22.27 21.82
C LEU A 823 -11.93 23.27 22.36
N ASN A 824 -12.18 24.57 22.30
CA ASN A 824 -11.23 25.57 22.80
C ASN A 824 -11.21 25.71 24.35
N SER A 825 -12.28 25.31 25.04
CA SER A 825 -12.30 25.40 26.52
C SER A 825 -11.54 24.29 27.24
N LYS A 826 -11.09 23.23 26.54
CA LYS A 826 -10.32 22.12 27.12
C LYS A 826 -8.81 22.30 27.01
N LEU A 827 -8.32 23.27 26.25
CA LEU A 827 -6.87 23.54 26.11
C LEU A 827 -6.34 24.60 27.07
N GLU A 828 -7.22 25.33 27.80
CA GLU A 828 -6.79 26.36 28.76
C GLU A 828 -6.80 25.92 30.23
N SER A 829 -7.08 24.66 30.55
CA SER A 829 -7.14 24.18 31.92
C SER A 829 -6.20 23.04 32.25
N HIS A 830 -4.90 23.25 32.03
CA HIS A 830 -3.86 22.57 32.83
C HIS A 830 -2.62 23.46 32.90
N PRO A 831 -2.13 23.75 34.18
CA PRO A 831 -0.95 24.55 34.43
C PRO A 831 0.35 23.81 34.09
#